data_6a74f7eba2d0a306dad2dc5760950ec0
#
_entry.id   6a74f7eba2d0a306dad2dc5760950ec0
#
_cell.length_a   1.000
_cell.length_b   1.000
_cell.length_c   1.000
_cell.angle_alpha   90.00
_cell.angle_beta   90.00
_cell.angle_gamma   90.00
#
_symmetry.space_group_name_H-M   'P 1'
#
loop_
_entity.id
_entity.type
_entity.pdbx_description
1 polymer ?
#
loop_
_entity_poly.entity_id
_entity_poly.type
_entity_poly.pdbx_seq_one_letter_code
_entity_poly.pdbx_strand_id
1 'polypeptide(L)'
;MSHAKKADAALNSPTSAASRASDSRASALMAAGTLISRILGFVKSWLLIAALGLGSSVTDTFVNANNLPNMVFVLVAGGVFNAVLVPQILKASRAPDSGADYISRLMTLAVLVMFTLTALVTLCAPLLIQATTSGYGPAQMSLAVTFAVYCLPQIFFYGLYALLTQVLNAHGAFAPAMWAPIVNNLVAIGGLGLFVAIFGASAGNPHTLDNWGTTQTILVAGFSTLGVIVQTALLFIPLRRLKLGLRPRFGWRGVGLGAAAKVGSWALLTTVVSQLAFLYVMKIATIPGAVRANAPEGSPPIAGNAVLEIASQLYFLPHSIISLSLATVLFNRMAKASLDNDVRGLRAALSNGLRTSAVAIVFSAIALLVLAAPIGMFFSAGKPQDGALLAITLSILALTSPCLSINFMMTRVFYSREDARTPFYVQLALAVLNLVGAFAIQFLPAEMIIYAIAGLYSVGNILSVLISAFFLRRVLGHLDGPRIINSYIRMGYAGIGSALTGGVVLWLFGAYRADGFLWHNQAAALLSICVAAPVMLAAYVLLLRVFHVEELRDLLRPLLARFIRPTSGESTTTAPAAPSSVPTAPAEHVRRDAAREELPTGAVPAVSMDTGLLPRISGGFDSESFRAAPSAEDVGEGLSRPVGGGHSSTPHYGDEDTAVRADGRRSLLTVFRDWLWAPPSELPQLGRHTYQGRSGENPHFPSDLR
;
A
#
# COMPACT_ATOMS: atom_id res chain seq x y z
N MET A 1 -3.46 -18.39 42.50
CA MET A 1 -4.05 -17.03 42.62
C MET A 1 -3.05 -15.92 42.96
N SER A 2 -1.86 -16.20 43.54
CA SER A 2 -0.83 -15.18 43.89
C SER A 2 -0.09 -14.59 42.68
N HIS A 3 0.19 -15.37 41.64
CA HIS A 3 0.94 -14.91 40.45
C HIS A 3 0.14 -13.97 39.53
N ALA A 4 -1.18 -14.17 39.40
CA ALA A 4 -2.04 -13.29 38.63
C ALA A 4 -2.18 -11.89 39.27
N LYS A 5 -2.32 -11.84 40.61
CA LYS A 5 -2.38 -10.56 41.35
C LYS A 5 -1.06 -9.76 41.32
N LYS A 6 0.11 -10.43 41.29
CA LYS A 6 1.40 -9.77 41.11
C LYS A 6 1.61 -9.26 39.69
N ALA A 7 1.11 -9.98 38.68
CA ALA A 7 1.13 -9.53 37.28
C ALA A 7 0.21 -8.32 37.08
N ASP A 8 -1.00 -8.31 37.65
CA ASP A 8 -1.92 -7.16 37.60
C ASP A 8 -1.39 -5.93 38.37
N ALA A 9 -0.70 -6.12 39.49
CA ALA A 9 -0.08 -5.04 40.24
C ALA A 9 1.15 -4.45 39.52
N ALA A 10 1.94 -5.26 38.80
CA ALA A 10 3.02 -4.78 37.94
C ALA A 10 2.51 -4.07 36.70
N LEU A 11 1.37 -4.48 36.15
CA LEU A 11 0.68 -3.82 35.04
C LEU A 11 0.06 -2.47 35.42
N ASN A 12 -0.27 -2.25 36.67
CA ASN A 12 -0.88 -1.02 37.20
C ASN A 12 0.09 -0.15 38.02
N SER A 13 1.40 -0.41 37.97
CA SER A 13 2.39 0.46 38.62
C SER A 13 2.40 1.86 37.94
N PRO A 14 2.58 2.96 38.71
CA PRO A 14 2.62 4.32 38.16
C PRO A 14 3.66 4.50 37.06
N THR A 15 4.76 3.78 37.12
CA THR A 15 5.81 3.74 36.09
C THR A 15 5.34 3.12 34.79
N SER A 16 4.52 2.06 34.82
CA SER A 16 3.95 1.43 33.62
C SER A 16 2.84 2.27 32.97
N ALA A 17 2.09 3.02 33.78
CA ALA A 17 1.07 3.96 33.28
C ALA A 17 1.72 5.20 32.63
N ALA A 18 2.81 5.72 33.21
CA ALA A 18 3.56 6.85 32.65
C ALA A 18 4.26 6.49 31.33
N SER A 19 4.84 5.27 31.22
CA SER A 19 5.45 4.80 29.98
C SER A 19 4.41 4.60 28.88
N ARG A 20 3.26 3.99 29.19
CA ARG A 20 2.15 3.83 28.21
C ARG A 20 1.57 5.19 27.75
N ALA A 21 1.49 6.17 28.64
CA ALA A 21 1.06 7.53 28.28
C ALA A 21 2.10 8.24 27.40
N SER A 22 3.38 8.03 27.63
CA SER A 22 4.48 8.51 26.79
C SER A 22 4.44 7.87 25.39
N ASP A 23 4.31 6.54 25.32
CA ASP A 23 4.26 5.80 24.06
C ASP A 23 3.02 6.15 23.23
N SER A 24 1.87 6.37 23.90
CA SER A 24 0.64 6.78 23.22
C SER A 24 0.73 8.22 22.67
N ARG A 25 1.41 9.14 23.37
CA ARG A 25 1.69 10.49 22.88
C ARG A 25 2.66 10.49 21.71
N ALA A 26 3.73 9.69 21.78
CA ALA A 26 4.68 9.54 20.69
C ALA A 26 4.00 8.98 19.43
N SER A 27 3.19 7.93 19.58
CA SER A 27 2.43 7.35 18.46
C SER A 27 1.42 8.34 17.86
N ALA A 28 0.71 9.12 18.68
CA ALA A 28 -0.21 10.15 18.21
C ALA A 28 0.53 11.27 17.46
N LEU A 29 1.70 11.70 17.95
CA LEU A 29 2.53 12.71 17.30
C LEU A 29 3.06 12.23 15.95
N MET A 30 3.48 10.96 15.85
CA MET A 30 3.91 10.35 14.59
C MET A 30 2.76 10.26 13.58
N ALA A 31 1.57 9.83 14.01
CA ALA A 31 0.38 9.78 13.17
C ALA A 31 -0.03 11.16 12.66
N ALA A 32 0.03 12.18 13.54
CA ALA A 32 -0.25 13.57 13.16
C ALA A 32 0.75 14.09 12.11
N GLY A 33 2.06 13.84 12.28
CA GLY A 33 3.08 14.22 11.31
C GLY A 33 2.84 13.59 9.93
N THR A 34 2.48 12.29 9.90
CA THR A 34 2.14 11.59 8.66
C THR A 34 0.89 12.18 7.99
N LEU A 35 -0.16 12.47 8.76
CA LEU A 35 -1.40 13.04 8.23
C LEU A 35 -1.17 14.44 7.65
N ILE A 36 -0.46 15.32 8.39
CA ILE A 36 -0.12 16.67 7.94
C ILE A 36 0.71 16.62 6.65
N SER A 37 1.71 15.73 6.59
CA SER A 37 2.52 15.54 5.38
C SER A 37 1.67 15.15 4.17
N ARG A 38 0.67 14.28 4.36
CA ARG A 38 -0.25 13.87 3.27
C ARG A 38 -1.12 15.03 2.79
N ILE A 39 -1.69 15.80 3.72
CA ILE A 39 -2.49 17.00 3.38
C ILE A 39 -1.62 17.98 2.58
N LEU A 40 -0.41 18.26 3.04
CA LEU A 40 0.51 19.13 2.30
C LEU A 40 0.93 18.55 0.94
N GLY A 41 1.04 17.22 0.82
CA GLY A 41 1.25 16.54 -0.45
C GLY A 41 0.11 16.81 -1.45
N PHE A 42 -1.14 16.80 -0.98
CA PHE A 42 -2.31 17.17 -1.81
C PHE A 42 -2.29 18.65 -2.20
N VAL A 43 -1.96 19.54 -1.26
CA VAL A 43 -1.83 20.99 -1.54
C VAL A 43 -0.74 21.21 -2.59
N LYS A 44 0.40 20.51 -2.48
CA LYS A 44 1.46 20.54 -3.49
C LYS A 44 0.96 20.09 -4.87
N SER A 45 0.25 18.96 -4.95
CA SER A 45 -0.28 18.43 -6.21
C SER A 45 -1.33 19.37 -6.81
N TRP A 46 -2.24 19.91 -6.00
CA TRP A 46 -3.20 20.91 -6.44
C TRP A 46 -2.51 22.17 -6.96
N LEU A 47 -1.51 22.69 -6.25
CA LEU A 47 -0.76 23.89 -6.65
C LEU A 47 0.08 23.63 -7.92
N LEU A 48 0.61 22.42 -8.10
CA LEU A 48 1.30 22.01 -9.34
C LEU A 48 0.34 22.11 -10.54
N ILE A 49 -0.87 21.61 -10.40
CA ILE A 49 -1.89 21.68 -11.45
C ILE A 49 -2.37 23.11 -11.66
N ALA A 50 -2.54 23.90 -10.60
CA ALA A 50 -2.87 25.31 -10.72
C ALA A 50 -1.78 26.12 -11.45
N ALA A 51 -0.51 25.78 -11.21
CA ALA A 51 0.62 26.42 -11.85
C ALA A 51 0.76 26.01 -13.32
N LEU A 52 0.70 24.73 -13.65
CA LEU A 52 1.08 24.20 -14.97
C LEU A 52 -0.13 23.77 -15.84
N GLY A 53 -1.28 23.50 -15.22
CA GLY A 53 -2.48 22.94 -15.88
C GLY A 53 -2.49 21.42 -15.92
N LEU A 54 -3.66 20.82 -15.68
CA LEU A 54 -3.84 19.36 -15.69
C LEU A 54 -3.70 18.78 -17.12
N GLY A 55 -4.22 19.49 -18.11
CA GLY A 55 -4.15 19.11 -19.54
C GLY A 55 -2.92 19.66 -20.25
N SER A 56 -1.81 19.97 -19.58
CA SER A 56 -0.60 20.53 -20.20
C SER A 56 0.44 19.44 -20.50
N SER A 57 1.03 19.50 -21.70
CA SER A 57 2.15 18.61 -22.07
C SER A 57 3.39 18.83 -21.21
N VAL A 58 3.58 20.06 -20.70
CA VAL A 58 4.67 20.38 -19.75
C VAL A 58 4.43 19.64 -18.42
N THR A 59 3.20 19.61 -17.91
CA THR A 59 2.86 18.89 -16.68
C THR A 59 3.11 17.40 -16.82
N ASP A 60 2.67 16.78 -17.94
CA ASP A 60 2.94 15.37 -18.21
C ASP A 60 4.43 15.07 -18.28
N THR A 61 5.19 15.94 -18.94
CA THR A 61 6.65 15.80 -19.05
C THR A 61 7.34 15.91 -17.70
N PHE A 62 6.93 16.85 -16.85
CA PHE A 62 7.46 16.99 -15.49
C PHE A 62 7.10 15.80 -14.61
N VAL A 63 5.83 15.38 -14.60
CA VAL A 63 5.37 14.22 -13.80
C VAL A 63 6.13 12.97 -14.19
N ASN A 64 6.35 12.74 -15.49
CA ASN A 64 7.14 11.61 -15.98
C ASN A 64 8.58 11.67 -15.45
N ALA A 65 9.26 12.78 -15.61
CA ALA A 65 10.65 12.95 -15.15
C ALA A 65 10.79 12.86 -13.62
N ASN A 66 9.84 13.42 -12.87
CA ASN A 66 9.86 13.43 -11.40
C ASN A 66 9.50 12.07 -10.77
N ASN A 67 8.88 11.14 -11.52
CA ASN A 67 8.63 9.78 -11.06
C ASN A 67 9.86 8.87 -11.14
N LEU A 68 10.80 9.15 -12.04
CA LEU A 68 12.00 8.33 -12.26
C LEU A 68 12.90 8.17 -11.03
N PRO A 69 13.21 9.21 -10.24
CA PRO A 69 14.03 9.10 -9.04
C PRO A 69 13.46 8.10 -8.04
N ASN A 70 12.16 8.15 -7.81
CA ASN A 70 11.50 7.24 -6.88
C ASN A 70 11.50 5.81 -7.40
N MET A 71 11.28 5.61 -8.68
CA MET A 71 11.29 4.28 -9.31
C MET A 71 12.67 3.61 -9.15
N VAL A 72 13.75 4.34 -9.46
CA VAL A 72 15.13 3.85 -9.28
C VAL A 72 15.43 3.60 -7.79
N PHE A 73 15.01 4.52 -6.91
CA PHE A 73 15.17 4.34 -5.46
C PHE A 73 14.45 3.10 -4.93
N VAL A 74 13.22 2.83 -5.36
CA VAL A 74 12.45 1.64 -4.94
C VAL A 74 13.14 0.35 -5.36
N LEU A 75 13.76 0.29 -6.54
CA LEU A 75 14.57 -0.86 -6.99
C LEU A 75 15.71 -1.14 -6.01
N VAL A 76 16.42 -0.12 -5.58
CA VAL A 76 17.56 -0.25 -4.66
C VAL A 76 17.10 -0.47 -3.22
N ALA A 77 16.13 0.32 -2.76
CA ALA A 77 15.65 0.26 -1.39
C ALA A 77 14.86 -1.03 -1.09
N GLY A 78 14.01 -1.47 -2.01
CA GLY A 78 13.22 -2.70 -1.86
C GLY A 78 14.08 -3.95 -1.77
N GLY A 79 15.21 -3.98 -2.49
CA GLY A 79 16.07 -5.14 -2.56
C GLY A 79 17.20 -5.16 -1.53
N VAL A 80 17.98 -4.08 -1.48
CA VAL A 80 19.23 -4.07 -0.70
C VAL A 80 19.03 -3.48 0.69
N PHE A 81 18.32 -2.36 0.79
CA PHE A 81 18.20 -1.65 2.07
C PHE A 81 17.38 -2.43 3.09
N ASN A 82 16.17 -2.85 2.73
CA ASN A 82 15.27 -3.52 3.68
C ASN A 82 15.72 -4.95 4.01
N ALA A 83 16.25 -5.67 3.02
CA ALA A 83 16.66 -7.05 3.23
C ALA A 83 18.03 -7.22 3.90
N VAL A 84 18.95 -6.26 3.67
CA VAL A 84 20.35 -6.38 4.07
C VAL A 84 20.72 -5.37 5.16
N LEU A 85 20.42 -4.08 4.95
CA LEU A 85 20.92 -3.02 5.82
C LEU A 85 20.15 -2.90 7.14
N VAL A 86 18.82 -3.01 7.10
CA VAL A 86 17.98 -2.83 8.30
C VAL A 86 18.28 -3.87 9.38
N PRO A 87 18.33 -5.19 9.10
CA PRO A 87 18.67 -6.17 10.12
C PRO A 87 20.07 -5.99 10.69
N GLN A 88 21.02 -5.57 9.85
CA GLN A 88 22.41 -5.36 10.28
C GLN A 88 22.56 -4.12 11.16
N ILE A 89 21.87 -3.02 10.85
CA ILE A 89 21.86 -1.81 11.69
C ILE A 89 21.24 -2.15 13.06
N LEU A 90 20.13 -2.88 13.07
CA LEU A 90 19.44 -3.26 14.32
C LEU A 90 20.29 -4.20 15.18
N LYS A 91 21.02 -5.14 14.55
CA LYS A 91 21.96 -6.01 15.25
C LYS A 91 23.15 -5.23 15.84
N ALA A 92 23.69 -4.30 15.06
CA ALA A 92 24.82 -3.48 15.47
C ALA A 92 24.46 -2.51 16.61
N SER A 93 23.26 -1.91 16.60
CA SER A 93 22.83 -0.98 17.65
C SER A 93 22.72 -1.60 19.04
N ARG A 94 22.68 -2.95 19.13
CA ARG A 94 22.68 -3.71 20.41
C ARG A 94 24.08 -4.01 20.93
N ALA A 95 25.15 -3.67 20.19
CA ALA A 95 26.50 -3.85 20.63
C ALA A 95 26.89 -2.83 21.76
N PRO A 96 27.87 -3.13 22.62
CA PRO A 96 28.27 -2.25 23.74
C PRO A 96 28.69 -0.83 23.30
N ASP A 97 29.25 -0.69 22.10
CA ASP A 97 29.64 0.58 21.48
C ASP A 97 28.49 1.23 20.67
N SER A 98 27.24 0.78 20.88
CA SER A 98 26.06 1.17 20.05
C SER A 98 26.27 0.92 18.54
N GLY A 99 27.23 0.05 18.18
CA GLY A 99 27.54 -0.34 16.81
C GLY A 99 28.13 0.76 15.94
N ALA A 100 28.71 1.82 16.53
CA ALA A 100 29.14 3.01 15.83
C ALA A 100 30.15 2.73 14.71
N ASP A 101 31.11 1.81 14.92
CA ASP A 101 32.08 1.42 13.88
C ASP A 101 31.43 0.70 12.72
N TYR A 102 30.59 -0.28 13.02
CA TYR A 102 29.88 -1.07 12.01
C TYR A 102 28.90 -0.20 11.23
N ILE A 103 28.09 0.61 11.90
CA ILE A 103 27.13 1.54 11.26
C ILE A 103 27.90 2.55 10.40
N SER A 104 29.05 3.06 10.84
CA SER A 104 29.87 3.98 10.04
C SER A 104 30.36 3.37 8.74
N ARG A 105 30.87 2.11 8.76
CA ARG A 105 31.30 1.39 7.54
C ARG A 105 30.14 1.12 6.61
N LEU A 106 29.00 0.68 7.16
CA LEU A 106 27.79 0.38 6.39
C LEU A 106 27.21 1.63 5.74
N MET A 107 27.14 2.75 6.48
CA MET A 107 26.70 4.04 5.94
C MET A 107 27.64 4.55 4.86
N THR A 108 28.98 4.45 5.07
CA THR A 108 29.96 4.88 4.08
C THR A 108 29.79 4.11 2.77
N LEU A 109 29.63 2.79 2.84
CA LEU A 109 29.36 1.95 1.67
C LEU A 109 28.08 2.36 0.95
N ALA A 110 26.99 2.48 1.70
CA ALA A 110 25.68 2.81 1.13
C ALA A 110 25.67 4.21 0.50
N VAL A 111 26.27 5.21 1.14
CA VAL A 111 26.43 6.55 0.58
C VAL A 111 27.25 6.52 -0.73
N LEU A 112 28.36 5.77 -0.76
CA LEU A 112 29.18 5.65 -1.96
C LEU A 112 28.42 4.97 -3.11
N VAL A 113 27.75 3.85 -2.83
CA VAL A 113 26.94 3.13 -3.83
C VAL A 113 25.82 4.01 -4.35
N MET A 114 25.08 4.70 -3.47
CA MET A 114 23.99 5.59 -3.87
C MET A 114 24.49 6.80 -4.67
N PHE A 115 25.63 7.38 -4.28
CA PHE A 115 26.23 8.49 -5.01
C PHE A 115 26.65 8.06 -6.43
N THR A 116 27.37 6.93 -6.54
CA THR A 116 27.82 6.38 -7.83
C THR A 116 26.62 6.04 -8.73
N LEU A 117 25.59 5.38 -8.17
CA LEU A 117 24.37 5.06 -8.89
C LEU A 117 23.66 6.32 -9.39
N THR A 118 23.51 7.32 -8.52
CA THR A 118 22.85 8.58 -8.87
C THR A 118 23.61 9.32 -9.96
N ALA A 119 24.94 9.41 -9.86
CA ALA A 119 25.79 10.03 -10.88
C ALA A 119 25.65 9.30 -12.22
N LEU A 120 25.72 7.95 -12.21
CA LEU A 120 25.58 7.14 -13.42
C LEU A 120 24.20 7.32 -14.07
N VAL A 121 23.11 7.22 -13.28
CA VAL A 121 21.74 7.37 -13.79
C VAL A 121 21.50 8.79 -14.31
N THR A 122 22.05 9.81 -13.63
CA THR A 122 21.92 11.20 -14.08
C THR A 122 22.69 11.45 -15.38
N LEU A 123 23.89 10.89 -15.53
CA LEU A 123 24.65 10.95 -16.80
C LEU A 123 23.91 10.22 -17.94
N CYS A 124 23.19 9.14 -17.62
CA CYS A 124 22.38 8.39 -18.56
C CYS A 124 20.94 8.94 -18.71
N ALA A 125 20.63 10.13 -18.20
CA ALA A 125 19.29 10.72 -18.27
C ALA A 125 18.66 10.72 -19.67
N PRO A 126 19.36 11.06 -20.77
CA PRO A 126 18.79 11.00 -22.11
C PRO A 126 18.34 9.59 -22.51
N LEU A 127 19.14 8.56 -22.21
CA LEU A 127 18.80 7.16 -22.49
C LEU A 127 17.60 6.71 -21.63
N LEU A 128 17.57 7.12 -20.38
CA LEU A 128 16.48 6.77 -19.46
C LEU A 128 15.17 7.39 -19.92
N ILE A 129 15.16 8.66 -20.28
CA ILE A 129 13.97 9.33 -20.83
C ILE A 129 13.53 8.67 -22.12
N GLN A 130 14.42 8.38 -23.05
CA GLN A 130 14.10 7.69 -24.30
C GLN A 130 13.48 6.29 -24.05
N ALA A 131 13.98 5.57 -23.05
CA ALA A 131 13.44 4.26 -22.66
C ALA A 131 12.04 4.35 -22.04
N THR A 132 11.73 5.45 -21.33
CA THR A 132 10.51 5.63 -20.55
C THR A 132 9.43 6.48 -21.23
N THR A 133 9.71 7.00 -22.43
CA THR A 133 8.79 7.83 -23.20
C THR A 133 8.50 7.22 -24.57
N SER A 134 7.37 7.60 -25.15
CA SER A 134 6.98 7.20 -26.50
C SER A 134 6.32 8.39 -27.22
N GLY A 135 6.76 8.66 -28.45
CA GLY A 135 6.17 9.69 -29.30
C GLY A 135 6.56 11.14 -28.97
N TYR A 136 7.49 11.39 -28.05
CA TYR A 136 7.93 12.76 -27.75
C TYR A 136 8.65 13.39 -28.93
N GLY A 137 8.24 14.61 -29.31
CA GLY A 137 8.95 15.44 -30.27
C GLY A 137 10.26 16.00 -29.68
N PRO A 138 11.13 16.59 -30.51
CA PRO A 138 12.45 17.08 -30.07
C PRO A 138 12.40 18.09 -28.91
N ALA A 139 11.47 19.05 -28.94
CA ALA A 139 11.30 20.04 -27.87
C ALA A 139 10.87 19.40 -26.55
N GLN A 140 9.87 18.51 -26.60
CA GLN A 140 9.38 17.79 -25.42
C GLN A 140 10.45 16.84 -24.84
N MET A 141 11.21 16.16 -25.70
CA MET A 141 12.32 15.29 -25.30
C MET A 141 13.42 16.09 -24.58
N SER A 142 13.81 17.25 -25.14
CA SER A 142 14.81 18.14 -24.53
C SER A 142 14.34 18.62 -23.15
N LEU A 143 13.08 19.03 -23.02
CA LEU A 143 12.50 19.44 -21.74
C LEU A 143 12.44 18.27 -20.75
N ALA A 144 12.06 17.06 -21.19
CA ALA A 144 12.02 15.87 -20.34
C ALA A 144 13.39 15.50 -19.78
N VAL A 145 14.43 15.55 -20.62
CA VAL A 145 15.84 15.35 -20.20
C VAL A 145 16.26 16.42 -19.20
N THR A 146 15.92 17.67 -19.46
CA THR A 146 16.23 18.78 -18.55
C THR A 146 15.56 18.57 -17.19
N PHE A 147 14.27 18.26 -17.14
CA PHE A 147 13.59 17.91 -15.88
C PHE A 147 14.23 16.71 -15.19
N ALA A 148 14.59 15.67 -15.95
CA ALA A 148 15.24 14.50 -15.39
C ALA A 148 16.59 14.83 -14.73
N VAL A 149 17.43 15.64 -15.36
CA VAL A 149 18.73 16.07 -14.80
C VAL A 149 18.53 16.80 -13.46
N TYR A 150 17.49 17.64 -13.35
CA TYR A 150 17.17 18.30 -12.08
C TYR A 150 16.56 17.35 -11.03
N CYS A 151 15.79 16.35 -11.45
CA CYS A 151 15.08 15.44 -10.52
C CYS A 151 15.92 14.22 -10.10
N LEU A 152 16.73 13.62 -10.99
CA LEU A 152 17.47 12.38 -10.72
C LEU A 152 18.42 12.46 -9.50
N PRO A 153 19.02 13.59 -9.14
CA PRO A 153 19.78 13.72 -7.89
C PRO A 153 18.97 13.37 -6.63
N GLN A 154 17.64 13.41 -6.68
CA GLN A 154 16.77 12.96 -5.57
C GLN A 154 17.04 11.51 -5.18
N ILE A 155 17.50 10.63 -6.09
CA ILE A 155 17.84 9.22 -5.81
C ILE A 155 18.81 9.13 -4.64
N PHE A 156 19.88 9.93 -4.66
CA PHE A 156 20.86 9.97 -3.59
C PHE A 156 20.23 10.38 -2.25
N PHE A 157 19.45 11.44 -2.26
CA PHE A 157 18.85 11.97 -1.03
C PHE A 157 17.72 11.07 -0.50
N TYR A 158 16.97 10.39 -1.36
CA TYR A 158 16.03 9.36 -0.92
C TYR A 158 16.73 8.19 -0.23
N GLY A 159 17.85 7.72 -0.79
CA GLY A 159 18.65 6.66 -0.19
C GLY A 159 19.24 7.10 1.16
N LEU A 160 19.81 8.29 1.21
CA LEU A 160 20.38 8.84 2.43
C LEU A 160 19.31 9.07 3.51
N TYR A 161 18.14 9.62 3.13
CA TYR A 161 16.98 9.76 4.03
C TYR A 161 16.54 8.42 4.62
N ALA A 162 16.44 7.38 3.79
CA ALA A 162 16.06 6.05 4.24
C ALA A 162 17.07 5.46 5.23
N LEU A 163 18.37 5.60 4.96
CA LEU A 163 19.45 5.17 5.85
C LEU A 163 19.40 5.89 7.21
N LEU A 164 19.35 7.22 7.17
CA LEU A 164 19.31 8.04 8.38
C LEU A 164 18.07 7.71 9.23
N THR A 165 16.93 7.49 8.57
CA THR A 165 15.68 7.06 9.23
C THR A 165 15.88 5.72 9.96
N GLN A 166 16.51 4.73 9.34
CA GLN A 166 16.74 3.44 9.99
C GLN A 166 17.70 3.54 11.18
N VAL A 167 18.76 4.35 11.06
CA VAL A 167 19.67 4.60 12.18
C VAL A 167 18.95 5.29 13.35
N LEU A 168 18.14 6.30 13.07
CA LEU A 168 17.35 7.01 14.09
C LEU A 168 16.32 6.08 14.74
N ASN A 169 15.62 5.26 13.95
CA ASN A 169 14.65 4.28 14.45
C ASN A 169 15.30 3.22 15.34
N ALA A 170 16.48 2.71 14.96
CA ALA A 170 17.24 1.75 15.77
C ALA A 170 17.65 2.30 17.15
N HIS A 171 17.72 3.62 17.28
CA HIS A 171 18.02 4.32 18.54
C HIS A 171 16.78 4.98 19.17
N GLY A 172 15.57 4.59 18.77
CA GLY A 172 14.32 5.06 19.38
C GLY A 172 13.87 6.47 18.97
N ALA A 173 14.55 7.12 18.01
CA ALA A 173 14.22 8.48 17.55
C ALA A 173 13.31 8.45 16.31
N PHE A 174 12.03 8.09 16.47
CA PHE A 174 11.09 7.90 15.37
C PHE A 174 10.49 9.22 14.85
N ALA A 175 10.23 10.19 15.71
CA ALA A 175 9.50 11.41 15.35
C ALA A 175 10.16 12.23 14.22
N PRO A 176 11.49 12.46 14.18
CA PRO A 176 12.09 13.28 13.13
C PRO A 176 11.83 12.77 11.71
N ALA A 177 11.84 11.45 11.51
CA ALA A 177 11.57 10.85 10.22
C ALA A 177 10.12 11.04 9.75
N MET A 178 9.16 11.17 10.67
CA MET A 178 7.75 11.38 10.32
C MET A 178 7.44 12.86 10.00
N TRP A 179 8.22 13.80 10.56
CA TRP A 179 8.01 15.23 10.35
C TRP A 179 8.84 15.82 9.19
N ALA A 180 9.97 15.20 8.83
CA ALA A 180 10.82 15.69 7.76
C ALA A 180 10.11 15.80 6.38
N PRO A 181 9.19 14.90 5.96
CA PRO A 181 8.46 15.03 4.71
C PRO A 181 7.53 16.27 4.63
N ILE A 182 7.13 16.83 5.78
CA ILE A 182 6.37 18.09 5.81
C ILE A 182 7.20 19.22 5.20
N VAL A 183 8.48 19.29 5.56
CA VAL A 183 9.38 20.35 5.06
C VAL A 183 9.64 20.19 3.56
N ASN A 184 9.77 18.95 3.07
CA ASN A 184 9.84 18.70 1.63
C ASN A 184 8.63 19.30 0.88
N ASN A 185 7.41 19.00 1.38
CA ASN A 185 6.21 19.54 0.76
C ASN A 185 6.14 21.08 0.86
N LEU A 186 6.55 21.66 1.98
CA LEU A 186 6.56 23.12 2.15
C LEU A 186 7.52 23.81 1.18
N VAL A 187 8.73 23.26 0.99
CA VAL A 187 9.71 23.79 0.04
C VAL A 187 9.18 23.71 -1.40
N ALA A 188 8.59 22.57 -1.78
CA ALA A 188 8.00 22.41 -3.10
C ALA A 188 6.80 23.34 -3.32
N ILE A 189 5.92 23.51 -2.32
CA ILE A 189 4.81 24.50 -2.33
C ILE A 189 5.37 25.91 -2.48
N GLY A 190 6.45 26.24 -1.77
CA GLY A 190 7.12 27.54 -1.90
C GLY A 190 7.64 27.80 -3.32
N GLY A 191 8.27 26.83 -3.97
CA GLY A 191 8.70 26.92 -5.35
C GLY A 191 7.56 27.10 -6.35
N LEU A 192 6.48 26.33 -6.18
CA LEU A 192 5.28 26.46 -7.01
C LEU A 192 4.52 27.77 -6.76
N GLY A 193 4.46 28.21 -5.51
CA GLY A 193 3.87 29.52 -5.15
C GLY A 193 4.63 30.68 -5.79
N LEU A 194 5.96 30.63 -5.75
CA LEU A 194 6.83 31.62 -6.42
C LEU A 194 6.67 31.54 -7.95
N PHE A 195 6.52 30.34 -8.52
CA PHE A 195 6.22 30.16 -9.93
C PHE A 195 4.92 30.88 -10.32
N VAL A 196 3.85 30.66 -9.58
CA VAL A 196 2.54 31.29 -9.83
C VAL A 196 2.62 32.82 -9.66
N ALA A 197 3.40 33.31 -8.69
CA ALA A 197 3.59 34.75 -8.46
C ALA A 197 4.34 35.45 -9.60
N ILE A 198 5.30 34.78 -10.24
CA ILE A 198 6.13 35.37 -11.30
C ILE A 198 5.51 35.17 -12.69
N PHE A 199 5.02 33.94 -12.97
CA PHE A 199 4.58 33.53 -14.29
C PHE A 199 3.07 33.44 -14.45
N GLY A 200 2.32 33.56 -13.33
CA GLY A 200 0.88 33.39 -13.32
C GLY A 200 0.43 31.93 -13.23
N ALA A 201 -0.85 31.73 -12.96
CA ALA A 201 -1.49 30.43 -12.97
C ALA A 201 -1.86 30.01 -14.40
N SER A 202 -1.88 28.72 -14.68
CA SER A 202 -2.21 28.14 -15.99
C SER A 202 -3.61 28.51 -16.53
N ALA A 203 -4.54 28.90 -15.65
CA ALA A 203 -5.87 29.35 -16.04
C ALA A 203 -5.83 30.65 -16.85
N GLY A 204 -4.98 31.59 -16.44
CA GLY A 204 -4.83 32.90 -17.11
C GLY A 204 -3.64 32.99 -18.06
N ASN A 205 -2.62 32.15 -17.87
CA ASN A 205 -1.42 32.14 -18.71
C ASN A 205 -0.99 30.70 -18.98
N PRO A 206 -1.45 30.06 -20.07
CA PRO A 206 -1.06 28.69 -20.41
C PRO A 206 0.43 28.57 -20.67
N HIS A 207 1.07 27.62 -19.97
CA HIS A 207 2.48 27.31 -20.16
C HIS A 207 2.65 26.19 -21.19
N THR A 208 3.32 26.50 -22.31
CA THR A 208 3.57 25.58 -23.43
C THR A 208 5.03 25.21 -23.51
N LEU A 209 5.38 24.26 -24.38
CA LEU A 209 6.77 23.87 -24.63
C LEU A 209 7.60 25.03 -25.19
N ASP A 210 6.99 25.93 -25.99
CA ASP A 210 7.68 27.03 -26.68
C ASP A 210 8.00 28.20 -25.75
N ASN A 211 7.18 28.43 -24.71
CA ASN A 211 7.39 29.54 -23.75
C ASN A 211 8.09 29.10 -22.46
N TRP A 212 8.65 27.87 -22.42
CA TRP A 212 9.27 27.31 -21.25
C TRP A 212 10.75 27.67 -21.11
N GLY A 213 11.11 28.30 -19.99
CA GLY A 213 12.48 28.77 -19.71
C GLY A 213 13.15 28.06 -18.53
N THR A 214 14.44 28.37 -18.38
CA THR A 214 15.26 27.77 -17.30
C THR A 214 14.76 28.16 -15.90
N THR A 215 14.30 29.40 -15.71
CA THR A 215 13.75 29.84 -14.40
C THR A 215 12.54 29.03 -14.00
N GLN A 216 11.64 28.74 -14.94
CA GLN A 216 10.46 27.88 -14.72
C GLN A 216 10.89 26.46 -14.32
N THR A 217 11.91 25.89 -14.99
CA THR A 217 12.49 24.58 -14.65
C THR A 217 13.05 24.56 -13.23
N ILE A 218 13.80 25.59 -12.83
CA ILE A 218 14.36 25.69 -11.47
C ILE A 218 13.25 25.75 -10.43
N LEU A 219 12.21 26.55 -10.65
CA LEU A 219 11.12 26.70 -9.70
C LEU A 219 10.28 25.41 -9.53
N VAL A 220 10.11 24.62 -10.59
CA VAL A 220 9.32 23.39 -10.55
C VAL A 220 10.19 22.20 -10.16
N ALA A 221 11.19 21.85 -10.96
CA ALA A 221 12.02 20.67 -10.76
C ALA A 221 13.11 20.89 -9.72
N GLY A 222 13.76 22.07 -9.74
CA GLY A 222 14.80 22.42 -8.77
C GLY A 222 14.25 22.48 -7.34
N PHE A 223 13.12 23.15 -7.09
CA PHE A 223 12.51 23.20 -5.78
C PHE A 223 11.94 21.84 -5.33
N SER A 224 11.46 21.00 -6.23
CA SER A 224 11.10 19.62 -5.92
C SER A 224 12.28 18.85 -5.36
N THR A 225 13.46 18.99 -5.98
CA THR A 225 14.71 18.35 -5.52
C THR A 225 15.25 19.00 -4.26
N LEU A 226 15.23 20.34 -4.17
CA LEU A 226 15.62 21.08 -2.96
C LEU A 226 14.80 20.64 -1.74
N GLY A 227 13.51 20.39 -1.91
CA GLY A 227 12.64 19.85 -0.84
C GLY A 227 13.17 18.54 -0.28
N VAL A 228 13.56 17.59 -1.15
CA VAL A 228 14.13 16.30 -0.74
C VAL A 228 15.51 16.47 -0.07
N ILE A 229 16.33 17.41 -0.55
CA ILE A 229 17.62 17.76 0.06
C ILE A 229 17.40 18.26 1.50
N VAL A 230 16.53 19.26 1.67
CA VAL A 230 16.25 19.86 3.00
C VAL A 230 15.63 18.85 3.94
N GLN A 231 14.67 18.02 3.47
CA GLN A 231 14.10 16.91 4.23
C GLN A 231 15.20 16.01 4.80
N THR A 232 16.16 15.63 3.97
CA THR A 232 17.25 14.73 4.36
C THR A 232 18.23 15.42 5.29
N ALA A 233 18.57 16.69 5.01
CA ALA A 233 19.47 17.48 5.83
C ALA A 233 18.96 17.68 7.27
N LEU A 234 17.66 17.81 7.45
CA LEU A 234 17.04 17.94 8.78
C LEU A 234 17.29 16.72 9.67
N LEU A 235 17.45 15.52 9.12
CA LEU A 235 17.70 14.31 9.91
C LEU A 235 19.12 14.29 10.54
N PHE A 236 20.05 15.11 10.04
CA PHE A 236 21.38 15.23 10.68
C PHE A 236 21.30 15.93 12.03
N ILE A 237 20.27 16.76 12.31
CA ILE A 237 20.10 17.43 13.62
C ILE A 237 19.88 16.39 14.73
N PRO A 238 18.86 15.51 14.69
CA PRO A 238 18.69 14.48 15.70
C PRO A 238 19.83 13.45 15.69
N LEU A 239 20.41 13.13 14.53
CA LEU A 239 21.55 12.22 14.45
C LEU A 239 22.75 12.73 15.26
N ARG A 240 23.08 14.02 15.15
CA ARG A 240 24.17 14.65 15.94
C ARG A 240 23.89 14.60 17.44
N ARG A 241 22.61 14.70 17.86
CA ARG A 241 22.19 14.61 19.26
C ARG A 241 22.42 13.23 19.87
N LEU A 242 22.37 12.18 19.04
CA LEU A 242 22.64 10.80 19.49
C LEU A 242 24.13 10.55 19.81
N LYS A 243 25.05 11.47 19.45
CA LYS A 243 26.49 11.40 19.76
C LYS A 243 27.15 10.07 19.36
N LEU A 244 26.66 9.41 18.29
CA LEU A 244 27.15 8.10 17.84
C LEU A 244 28.58 8.13 17.31
N GLY A 245 29.21 9.31 17.14
CA GLY A 245 30.57 9.42 16.63
C GLY A 245 30.78 8.89 15.21
N LEU A 246 29.70 8.87 14.39
CA LEU A 246 29.76 8.35 13.03
C LEU A 246 30.77 9.11 12.20
N ARG A 247 31.68 8.37 11.55
CA ARG A 247 32.71 8.89 10.67
C ARG A 247 32.80 8.03 9.41
N PRO A 248 33.15 8.58 8.25
CA PRO A 248 33.42 7.79 7.06
C PRO A 248 34.50 6.74 7.36
N ARG A 249 34.18 5.46 7.19
CA ARG A 249 35.10 4.34 7.40
C ARG A 249 35.05 3.38 6.23
N PHE A 250 36.22 3.07 5.69
CA PHE A 250 36.40 2.10 4.60
C PHE A 250 36.78 0.73 5.19
N GLY A 251 36.55 -0.32 4.43
CA GLY A 251 36.80 -1.71 4.84
C GLY A 251 35.49 -2.50 5.05
N TRP A 252 35.06 -3.18 4.00
CA TRP A 252 33.72 -3.82 3.91
C TRP A 252 33.80 -5.35 4.00
N ARG A 253 34.99 -5.95 4.16
CA ARG A 253 35.18 -7.40 4.35
C ARG A 253 34.60 -7.81 5.72
N GLY A 254 33.73 -8.82 5.74
CA GLY A 254 33.14 -9.32 7.00
C GLY A 254 31.82 -8.65 7.43
N VAL A 255 31.22 -7.76 6.63
CA VAL A 255 29.96 -7.06 6.95
C VAL A 255 28.71 -7.99 6.87
N GLY A 256 28.89 -9.28 6.52
CA GLY A 256 27.80 -10.27 6.54
C GLY A 256 26.70 -10.08 5.49
N LEU A 257 26.97 -9.34 4.40
CA LEU A 257 25.99 -8.99 3.37
C LEU A 257 25.43 -10.21 2.61
N GLY A 258 26.22 -11.28 2.47
CA GLY A 258 25.84 -12.45 1.64
C GLY A 258 24.69 -13.28 2.20
N ALA A 259 24.65 -13.49 3.52
CA ALA A 259 23.58 -14.26 4.16
C ALA A 259 22.24 -13.51 4.12
N ALA A 260 22.26 -12.19 4.34
CA ALA A 260 21.07 -11.34 4.29
C ALA A 260 20.54 -11.21 2.84
N ALA A 261 21.43 -11.19 1.83
CA ALA A 261 21.03 -11.13 0.42
C ALA A 261 20.23 -12.38 0.00
N LYS A 262 20.56 -13.58 0.51
CA LYS A 262 19.82 -14.80 0.21
C LYS A 262 18.40 -14.79 0.73
N VAL A 263 18.16 -14.21 1.92
CA VAL A 263 16.81 -14.09 2.49
C VAL A 263 15.97 -13.05 1.73
N GLY A 264 16.60 -11.93 1.35
CA GLY A 264 15.93 -10.85 0.64
C GLY A 264 15.71 -11.08 -0.86
N SER A 265 16.25 -12.17 -1.44
CA SER A 265 16.23 -12.38 -2.90
C SER A 265 14.83 -12.42 -3.50
N TRP A 266 13.86 -13.04 -2.85
CA TRP A 266 12.47 -13.09 -3.32
C TRP A 266 11.80 -11.71 -3.30
N ALA A 267 12.03 -10.93 -2.25
CA ALA A 267 11.51 -9.57 -2.15
C ALA A 267 12.15 -8.65 -3.21
N LEU A 268 13.47 -8.79 -3.43
CA LEU A 268 14.17 -8.08 -4.49
C LEU A 268 13.60 -8.44 -5.87
N LEU A 269 13.44 -9.73 -6.16
CA LEU A 269 12.91 -10.19 -7.44
C LEU A 269 11.48 -9.69 -7.67
N THR A 270 10.64 -9.70 -6.63
CA THR A 270 9.30 -9.12 -6.67
C THR A 270 9.35 -7.64 -7.06
N THR A 271 10.24 -6.88 -6.43
CA THR A 271 10.39 -5.45 -6.70
C THR A 271 10.88 -5.19 -8.13
N VAL A 272 11.89 -5.92 -8.59
CA VAL A 272 12.43 -5.79 -9.95
C VAL A 272 11.37 -6.07 -11.01
N VAL A 273 10.65 -7.19 -10.88
CA VAL A 273 9.58 -7.57 -11.81
C VAL A 273 8.47 -6.51 -11.85
N SER A 274 8.06 -6.01 -10.67
CA SER A 274 7.05 -4.95 -10.58
C SER A 274 7.48 -3.67 -11.24
N GLN A 275 8.73 -3.24 -11.02
CA GLN A 275 9.25 -1.98 -11.54
C GLN A 275 9.49 -2.03 -13.05
N LEU A 276 9.90 -3.17 -13.61
CA LEU A 276 10.02 -3.34 -15.06
C LEU A 276 8.65 -3.26 -15.74
N ALA A 277 7.63 -3.91 -15.17
CA ALA A 277 6.27 -3.82 -15.68
C ALA A 277 5.73 -2.38 -15.59
N PHE A 278 5.95 -1.70 -14.47
CA PHE A 278 5.56 -0.31 -14.28
C PHE A 278 6.24 0.63 -15.28
N LEU A 279 7.54 0.45 -15.54
CA LEU A 279 8.30 1.25 -16.51
C LEU A 279 7.69 1.18 -17.91
N TYR A 280 7.26 -0.02 -18.32
CA TYR A 280 6.61 -0.20 -19.61
C TYR A 280 5.22 0.47 -19.67
N VAL A 281 4.40 0.31 -18.62
CA VAL A 281 3.10 1.01 -18.51
C VAL A 281 3.31 2.53 -18.56
N MET A 282 4.30 3.05 -17.82
CA MET A 282 4.66 4.47 -17.80
C MET A 282 5.03 4.98 -19.20
N LYS A 283 5.81 4.19 -19.97
CA LYS A 283 6.14 4.50 -21.35
C LYS A 283 4.88 4.67 -22.23
N ILE A 284 3.91 3.74 -22.11
CA ILE A 284 2.67 3.83 -22.87
C ILE A 284 1.80 5.02 -22.41
N ALA A 285 1.80 5.33 -21.10
CA ALA A 285 1.09 6.48 -20.54
C ALA A 285 1.60 7.85 -21.05
N THR A 286 2.79 7.90 -21.67
CA THR A 286 3.31 9.14 -22.25
C THR A 286 2.79 9.44 -23.66
N ILE A 287 2.22 8.45 -24.37
CA ILE A 287 1.72 8.61 -25.75
C ILE A 287 0.67 9.73 -25.86
N PRO A 288 -0.36 9.82 -24.99
CA PRO A 288 -1.38 10.87 -25.08
C PRO A 288 -0.78 12.29 -24.93
N GLY A 289 0.20 12.45 -24.02
CA GLY A 289 0.92 13.71 -23.83
C GLY A 289 1.73 14.13 -25.07
N ALA A 290 2.32 13.16 -25.77
CA ALA A 290 3.02 13.39 -27.02
C ALA A 290 2.08 13.79 -28.18
N VAL A 291 0.94 13.10 -28.29
CA VAL A 291 -0.09 13.43 -29.29
C VAL A 291 -0.63 14.85 -29.07
N ARG A 292 -0.94 15.18 -27.80
CA ARG A 292 -1.43 16.52 -27.43
C ARG A 292 -0.39 17.62 -27.71
N ALA A 293 0.90 17.36 -27.48
CA ALA A 293 1.96 18.35 -27.75
C ALA A 293 2.08 18.74 -29.23
N ASN A 294 1.63 17.84 -30.14
CA ASN A 294 1.68 18.06 -31.58
C ASN A 294 0.27 18.35 -32.18
N ALA A 295 -0.77 18.43 -31.33
CA ALA A 295 -2.14 18.68 -31.79
C ALA A 295 -2.34 20.16 -32.13
N PRO A 296 -3.15 20.49 -33.17
CA PRO A 296 -3.53 21.86 -33.47
C PRO A 296 -4.20 22.57 -32.29
N GLU A 297 -4.09 23.88 -32.21
CA GLU A 297 -4.82 24.68 -31.21
C GLU A 297 -6.33 24.46 -31.36
N GLY A 298 -7.03 24.28 -30.23
CA GLY A 298 -8.46 23.99 -30.19
C GLY A 298 -8.83 22.51 -30.29
N SER A 299 -7.85 21.59 -30.38
CA SER A 299 -8.14 20.15 -30.32
C SER A 299 -8.79 19.76 -28.99
N PRO A 300 -9.67 18.72 -28.98
CA PRO A 300 -10.27 18.22 -27.74
C PRO A 300 -9.19 17.83 -26.72
N PRO A 301 -9.43 18.07 -25.42
CA PRO A 301 -8.48 17.73 -24.39
C PRO A 301 -8.33 16.20 -24.25
N ILE A 302 -7.10 15.72 -24.17
CA ILE A 302 -6.75 14.31 -24.04
C ILE A 302 -6.16 14.08 -22.66
N ALA A 303 -6.63 13.04 -21.95
CA ALA A 303 -6.09 12.66 -20.65
C ALA A 303 -4.62 12.24 -20.79
N GLY A 304 -3.72 12.85 -20.05
CA GLY A 304 -2.30 12.54 -20.04
C GLY A 304 -1.85 11.87 -18.73
N ASN A 305 -0.53 11.69 -18.59
CA ASN A 305 0.07 11.03 -17.44
C ASN A 305 -0.19 11.78 -16.12
N ALA A 306 -0.31 13.10 -16.14
CA ALA A 306 -0.66 13.91 -14.97
C ALA A 306 -2.05 13.57 -14.42
N VAL A 307 -3.02 13.35 -15.32
CA VAL A 307 -4.38 12.91 -14.93
C VAL A 307 -4.34 11.56 -14.22
N LEU A 308 -3.60 10.58 -14.77
CA LEU A 308 -3.44 9.26 -14.17
C LEU A 308 -2.75 9.35 -12.80
N GLU A 309 -1.73 10.18 -12.66
CA GLU A 309 -0.98 10.39 -11.41
C GLU A 309 -1.88 10.97 -10.31
N ILE A 310 -2.61 12.06 -10.60
CA ILE A 310 -3.52 12.68 -9.62
C ILE A 310 -4.68 11.73 -9.26
N ALA A 311 -5.29 11.06 -10.24
CA ALA A 311 -6.32 10.06 -9.99
C ALA A 311 -5.81 8.93 -9.09
N SER A 312 -4.58 8.46 -9.35
CA SER A 312 -3.92 7.41 -8.55
C SER A 312 -3.64 7.88 -7.12
N GLN A 313 -3.16 9.10 -6.91
CA GLN A 313 -2.94 9.67 -5.57
C GLN A 313 -4.24 9.73 -4.77
N LEU A 314 -5.33 10.20 -5.38
CA LEU A 314 -6.65 10.30 -4.75
C LEU A 314 -7.22 8.91 -4.40
N TYR A 315 -7.11 7.97 -5.32
CA TYR A 315 -7.56 6.59 -5.15
C TYR A 315 -6.79 5.83 -4.05
N PHE A 316 -5.48 6.08 -3.91
CA PHE A 316 -4.64 5.46 -2.88
C PHE A 316 -4.84 6.03 -1.48
N LEU A 317 -5.36 7.26 -1.34
CA LEU A 317 -5.45 7.95 -0.06
C LEU A 317 -6.24 7.17 1.01
N PRO A 318 -7.49 6.70 0.75
CA PRO A 318 -8.25 5.95 1.75
C PRO A 318 -7.54 4.65 2.14
N HIS A 319 -7.00 3.92 1.17
CA HIS A 319 -6.25 2.70 1.41
C HIS A 319 -5.05 2.95 2.35
N SER A 320 -4.27 3.99 2.07
CA SER A 320 -3.05 4.29 2.81
C SER A 320 -3.30 4.78 4.25
N ILE A 321 -4.44 5.40 4.52
CA ILE A 321 -4.83 5.84 5.86
C ILE A 321 -5.46 4.69 6.65
N ILE A 322 -6.41 3.98 6.05
CA ILE A 322 -7.26 3.01 6.75
C ILE A 322 -6.60 1.64 6.80
N SER A 323 -6.30 1.07 5.62
CA SER A 323 -5.84 -0.31 5.53
C SER A 323 -4.45 -0.51 6.10
N LEU A 324 -3.53 0.46 5.88
CA LEU A 324 -2.17 0.37 6.43
C LEU A 324 -2.18 0.46 7.95
N SER A 325 -2.98 1.37 8.53
CA SER A 325 -3.08 1.53 9.99
C SER A 325 -3.67 0.29 10.65
N LEU A 326 -4.75 -0.26 10.08
CA LEU A 326 -5.40 -1.46 10.61
C LEU A 326 -4.53 -2.71 10.42
N ALA A 327 -3.84 -2.82 9.29
CA ALA A 327 -2.95 -3.94 9.00
C ALA A 327 -1.81 -4.03 10.02
N THR A 328 -1.27 -2.91 10.48
CA THR A 328 -0.19 -2.91 11.49
C THR A 328 -0.65 -3.56 12.79
N VAL A 329 -1.86 -3.24 13.25
CA VAL A 329 -2.44 -3.82 14.47
C VAL A 329 -2.75 -5.31 14.29
N LEU A 330 -3.32 -5.66 13.12
CA LEU A 330 -3.74 -7.04 12.84
C LEU A 330 -2.57 -7.96 12.53
N PHE A 331 -1.49 -7.43 11.93
CA PHE A 331 -0.29 -8.19 11.62
C PHE A 331 0.31 -8.84 12.87
N ASN A 332 0.39 -8.10 13.99
CA ASN A 332 0.88 -8.66 15.26
C ASN A 332 0.01 -9.82 15.76
N ARG A 333 -1.32 -9.72 15.59
CA ARG A 333 -2.24 -10.83 15.94
C ARG A 333 -2.07 -12.01 15.01
N MET A 334 -1.91 -11.75 13.70
CA MET A 334 -1.67 -12.79 12.70
C MET A 334 -0.33 -13.50 12.92
N ALA A 335 0.73 -12.74 13.22
CA ALA A 335 2.05 -13.28 13.51
C ALA A 335 2.03 -14.18 14.75
N LYS A 336 1.37 -13.75 15.85
CA LYS A 336 1.21 -14.57 17.04
C LYS A 336 0.44 -15.86 16.72
N ALA A 337 -0.71 -15.77 16.05
CA ALA A 337 -1.49 -16.95 15.67
C ALA A 337 -0.70 -17.90 14.74
N SER A 338 0.16 -17.34 13.89
CA SER A 338 1.05 -18.12 13.02
C SER A 338 2.13 -18.87 13.82
N LEU A 339 2.77 -18.22 14.80
CA LEU A 339 3.77 -18.85 15.69
C LEU A 339 3.13 -19.97 16.53
N ASP A 340 1.91 -19.76 17.00
CA ASP A 340 1.15 -20.74 17.79
C ASP A 340 0.53 -21.86 16.91
N ASN A 341 0.74 -21.83 15.58
CA ASN A 341 0.10 -22.68 14.58
C ASN A 341 -1.44 -22.67 14.66
N ASP A 342 -2.03 -21.59 15.19
CA ASP A 342 -3.47 -21.41 15.33
C ASP A 342 -4.08 -20.91 14.01
N VAL A 343 -4.41 -21.86 13.12
CA VAL A 343 -5.05 -21.55 11.83
C VAL A 343 -6.44 -20.92 12.01
N ARG A 344 -7.15 -21.25 13.12
CA ARG A 344 -8.47 -20.66 13.41
C ARG A 344 -8.34 -19.20 13.81
N GLY A 345 -7.40 -18.89 14.70
CA GLY A 345 -7.07 -17.51 15.09
C GLY A 345 -6.59 -16.68 13.92
N LEU A 346 -5.74 -17.24 13.05
CA LEU A 346 -5.24 -16.57 11.84
C LEU A 346 -6.40 -16.22 10.88
N ARG A 347 -7.31 -17.17 10.65
CA ARG A 347 -8.52 -16.96 9.85
C ARG A 347 -9.45 -15.91 10.44
N ALA A 348 -9.69 -15.97 11.76
CA ALA A 348 -10.52 -15.02 12.46
C ALA A 348 -9.93 -13.60 12.40
N ALA A 349 -8.60 -13.46 12.54
CA ALA A 349 -7.91 -12.18 12.42
C ALA A 349 -8.04 -11.59 11.00
N LEU A 350 -7.89 -12.42 9.95
CA LEU A 350 -8.10 -11.99 8.56
C LEU A 350 -9.55 -11.57 8.32
N SER A 351 -10.53 -12.44 8.68
CA SER A 351 -11.96 -12.16 8.50
C SER A 351 -12.39 -10.87 9.19
N ASN A 352 -11.95 -10.66 10.43
CA ASN A 352 -12.22 -9.43 11.16
C ASN A 352 -11.56 -8.21 10.51
N GLY A 353 -10.29 -8.34 10.10
CA GLY A 353 -9.56 -7.27 9.42
C GLY A 353 -10.23 -6.82 8.12
N LEU A 354 -10.63 -7.78 7.28
CA LEU A 354 -11.32 -7.50 6.02
C LEU A 354 -12.66 -6.79 6.25
N ARG A 355 -13.45 -7.23 7.22
CA ARG A 355 -14.77 -6.65 7.51
C ARG A 355 -14.66 -5.27 8.16
N THR A 356 -13.76 -5.11 9.13
CA THR A 356 -13.59 -3.82 9.82
C THR A 356 -13.05 -2.75 8.87
N SER A 357 -12.06 -3.09 8.01
CA SER A 357 -11.55 -2.15 7.01
C SER A 357 -12.59 -1.79 5.95
N ALA A 358 -13.46 -2.74 5.60
CA ALA A 358 -14.50 -2.55 4.58
C ALA A 358 -15.45 -1.41 4.92
N VAL A 359 -15.79 -1.19 6.20
CA VAL A 359 -16.68 -0.08 6.64
C VAL A 359 -16.23 1.26 6.06
N ALA A 360 -14.96 1.56 6.17
CA ALA A 360 -14.44 2.85 5.72
C ALA A 360 -14.00 2.82 4.23
N ILE A 361 -13.47 1.70 3.73
CA ILE A 361 -13.00 1.59 2.35
C ILE A 361 -14.15 1.55 1.34
N VAL A 362 -15.24 0.86 1.64
CA VAL A 362 -16.44 0.83 0.78
C VAL A 362 -17.06 2.23 0.70
N PHE A 363 -17.19 2.92 1.84
CA PHE A 363 -17.63 4.31 1.83
C PHE A 363 -16.72 5.20 0.97
N SER A 364 -15.39 5.10 1.16
CA SER A 364 -14.42 5.93 0.45
C SER A 364 -14.46 5.67 -1.06
N ALA A 365 -14.61 4.42 -1.49
CA ALA A 365 -14.75 4.07 -2.90
C ALA A 365 -15.99 4.72 -3.53
N ILE A 366 -17.12 4.66 -2.83
CA ILE A 366 -18.38 5.25 -3.28
C ILE A 366 -18.32 6.78 -3.24
N ALA A 367 -17.72 7.36 -2.21
CA ALA A 367 -17.51 8.79 -2.12
C ALA A 367 -16.63 9.31 -3.26
N LEU A 368 -15.51 8.63 -3.57
CA LEU A 368 -14.65 8.98 -4.71
C LEU A 368 -15.38 8.86 -6.04
N LEU A 369 -16.26 7.86 -6.19
CA LEU A 369 -17.04 7.67 -7.40
C LEU A 369 -18.08 8.80 -7.59
N VAL A 370 -18.86 9.11 -6.57
CA VAL A 370 -19.91 10.13 -6.61
C VAL A 370 -19.33 11.54 -6.71
N LEU A 371 -18.27 11.80 -5.94
CA LEU A 371 -17.60 13.10 -5.90
C LEU A 371 -16.53 13.27 -6.99
N ALA A 372 -16.41 12.33 -7.94
CA ALA A 372 -15.38 12.40 -8.98
C ALA A 372 -15.46 13.70 -9.79
N ALA A 373 -16.66 14.15 -10.15
CA ALA A 373 -16.87 15.39 -10.93
C ALA A 373 -16.43 16.65 -10.15
N PRO A 374 -16.89 16.92 -8.92
CA PRO A 374 -16.41 18.07 -8.16
C PRO A 374 -14.91 17.97 -7.80
N ILE A 375 -14.38 16.78 -7.53
CA ILE A 375 -12.95 16.57 -7.33
C ILE A 375 -12.17 16.90 -8.61
N GLY A 376 -12.65 16.42 -9.76
CA GLY A 376 -12.06 16.73 -11.05
C GLY A 376 -12.03 18.24 -11.31
N MET A 377 -13.14 18.92 -11.11
CA MET A 377 -13.22 20.39 -11.26
C MET A 377 -12.29 21.14 -10.29
N PHE A 378 -12.19 20.70 -9.04
CA PHE A 378 -11.28 21.28 -8.06
C PHE A 378 -9.82 21.20 -8.49
N PHE A 379 -9.39 20.07 -9.08
CA PHE A 379 -8.02 19.84 -9.56
C PHE A 379 -7.76 20.34 -11.00
N SER A 380 -8.76 20.80 -11.73
CA SER A 380 -8.61 21.21 -13.15
C SER A 380 -8.09 22.64 -13.36
N ALA A 381 -7.73 23.36 -12.31
CA ALA A 381 -7.38 24.79 -12.38
C ALA A 381 -8.48 25.66 -13.01
N GLY A 382 -9.74 25.26 -12.83
CA GLY A 382 -10.90 25.99 -13.35
C GLY A 382 -11.30 25.64 -14.79
N LYS A 383 -10.73 24.58 -15.39
CA LYS A 383 -11.07 24.09 -16.74
C LYS A 383 -12.00 22.86 -16.64
N PRO A 384 -13.32 22.97 -16.88
CA PRO A 384 -14.26 21.86 -16.71
C PRO A 384 -13.92 20.63 -17.56
N GLN A 385 -13.38 20.83 -18.76
CA GLN A 385 -12.98 19.74 -19.65
C GLN A 385 -11.87 18.89 -19.06
N ASP A 386 -10.81 19.51 -18.50
CA ASP A 386 -9.72 18.81 -17.82
C ASP A 386 -10.24 18.10 -16.54
N GLY A 387 -11.22 18.72 -15.85
CA GLY A 387 -11.89 18.13 -14.70
C GLY A 387 -12.65 16.83 -15.04
N ALA A 388 -13.30 16.79 -16.20
CA ALA A 388 -13.99 15.61 -16.68
C ALA A 388 -13.02 14.44 -16.96
N LEU A 389 -11.83 14.71 -17.54
CA LEU A 389 -10.80 13.69 -17.76
C LEU A 389 -10.36 13.03 -16.45
N LEU A 390 -10.13 13.86 -15.42
CA LEU A 390 -9.76 13.36 -14.08
C LEU A 390 -10.92 12.58 -13.45
N ALA A 391 -12.15 13.09 -13.55
CA ALA A 391 -13.32 12.44 -12.97
C ALA A 391 -13.55 11.03 -13.54
N ILE A 392 -13.43 10.85 -14.84
CA ILE A 392 -13.57 9.53 -15.50
C ILE A 392 -12.46 8.59 -15.03
N THR A 393 -11.21 9.04 -15.07
CA THR A 393 -10.05 8.22 -14.65
C THR A 393 -10.16 7.80 -13.18
N LEU A 394 -10.52 8.75 -12.30
CA LEU A 394 -10.73 8.49 -10.87
C LEU A 394 -11.88 7.51 -10.63
N SER A 395 -12.98 7.63 -11.37
CA SER A 395 -14.14 6.73 -11.26
C SER A 395 -13.78 5.30 -11.60
N ILE A 396 -12.98 5.07 -12.65
CA ILE A 396 -12.51 3.74 -13.04
C ILE A 396 -11.66 3.11 -11.93
N LEU A 397 -10.74 3.86 -11.34
CA LEU A 397 -9.88 3.39 -10.26
C LEU A 397 -10.66 3.19 -8.95
N ALA A 398 -11.56 4.11 -8.60
CA ALA A 398 -12.33 4.09 -7.35
C ALA A 398 -13.18 2.84 -7.20
N LEU A 399 -13.73 2.33 -8.31
CA LEU A 399 -14.56 1.12 -8.35
C LEU A 399 -13.86 -0.09 -7.73
N THR A 400 -12.55 -0.20 -7.87
CA THR A 400 -11.76 -1.35 -7.38
C THR A 400 -10.91 -1.05 -6.15
N SER A 401 -11.08 0.11 -5.52
CA SER A 401 -10.39 0.47 -4.28
C SER A 401 -10.59 -0.56 -3.14
N PRO A 402 -11.77 -1.19 -2.95
CA PRO A 402 -11.92 -2.27 -1.99
C PRO A 402 -11.02 -3.48 -2.29
N CYS A 403 -10.86 -3.84 -3.56
CA CYS A 403 -10.01 -4.97 -3.96
C CYS A 403 -8.54 -4.74 -3.60
N LEU A 404 -8.03 -3.53 -3.79
CA LEU A 404 -6.68 -3.16 -3.35
C LEU A 404 -6.47 -3.42 -1.86
N SER A 405 -7.42 -3.00 -1.02
CA SER A 405 -7.36 -3.14 0.43
C SER A 405 -7.50 -4.61 0.87
N ILE A 406 -8.36 -5.37 0.21
CA ILE A 406 -8.52 -6.82 0.44
C ILE A 406 -7.21 -7.56 0.15
N ASN A 407 -6.62 -7.33 -1.04
CA ASN A 407 -5.36 -7.98 -1.41
C ASN A 407 -4.22 -7.63 -0.44
N PHE A 408 -4.16 -6.37 -0.01
CA PHE A 408 -3.16 -5.93 0.97
C PHE A 408 -3.28 -6.69 2.30
N MET A 409 -4.50 -6.87 2.83
CA MET A 409 -4.72 -7.64 4.05
C MET A 409 -4.41 -9.13 3.88
N MET A 410 -4.79 -9.72 2.74
CA MET A 410 -4.48 -11.12 2.41
C MET A 410 -2.97 -11.36 2.34
N THR A 411 -2.23 -10.43 1.76
CA THR A 411 -0.77 -10.50 1.65
C THR A 411 -0.08 -10.54 3.02
N ARG A 412 -0.65 -9.86 4.04
CA ARG A 412 -0.13 -9.91 5.43
C ARG A 412 -0.18 -11.31 6.04
N VAL A 413 -1.15 -12.12 5.67
CA VAL A 413 -1.24 -13.52 6.13
C VAL A 413 -0.05 -14.33 5.61
N PHE A 414 0.33 -14.18 4.34
CA PHE A 414 1.52 -14.85 3.79
C PHE A 414 2.79 -14.43 4.53
N TYR A 415 2.97 -13.13 4.73
CA TYR A 415 4.15 -12.62 5.46
C TYR A 415 4.18 -13.06 6.92
N SER A 416 3.04 -13.17 7.60
CA SER A 416 2.98 -13.67 8.98
C SER A 416 3.38 -15.15 9.10
N ARG A 417 3.41 -15.87 7.98
CA ARG A 417 3.87 -17.26 7.86
C ARG A 417 5.25 -17.40 7.22
N GLU A 418 5.97 -16.28 7.09
CA GLU A 418 7.29 -16.20 6.43
C GLU A 418 7.27 -16.66 4.94
N ASP A 419 6.09 -16.72 4.32
CA ASP A 419 5.93 -17.06 2.91
C ASP A 419 6.04 -15.81 2.03
N ALA A 420 7.24 -15.55 1.51
CA ALA A 420 7.49 -14.51 0.52
C ALA A 420 7.32 -14.99 -0.93
N ARG A 421 7.23 -16.32 -1.15
CA ARG A 421 7.13 -16.90 -2.51
C ARG A 421 5.74 -16.67 -3.11
N THR A 422 4.70 -16.91 -2.33
CA THR A 422 3.32 -16.73 -2.81
C THR A 422 3.03 -15.29 -3.23
N PRO A 423 3.35 -14.24 -2.44
CA PRO A 423 3.27 -12.85 -2.90
C PRO A 423 4.06 -12.58 -4.19
N PHE A 424 5.23 -13.20 -4.36
CA PHE A 424 6.00 -13.08 -5.61
C PHE A 424 5.21 -13.61 -6.83
N TYR A 425 4.59 -14.79 -6.74
CA TYR A 425 3.81 -15.35 -7.85
C TYR A 425 2.56 -14.51 -8.17
N VAL A 426 1.91 -13.96 -7.15
CA VAL A 426 0.82 -12.99 -7.34
C VAL A 426 1.33 -11.78 -8.12
N GLN A 427 2.46 -11.21 -7.69
CA GLN A 427 3.04 -10.04 -8.34
C GLN A 427 3.55 -10.32 -9.76
N LEU A 428 4.10 -11.52 -10.00
CA LEU A 428 4.50 -11.95 -11.34
C LEU A 428 3.30 -12.02 -12.30
N ALA A 429 2.17 -12.58 -11.84
CA ALA A 429 0.95 -12.62 -12.64
C ALA A 429 0.43 -11.22 -12.97
N LEU A 430 0.49 -10.29 -12.01
CA LEU A 430 0.12 -8.89 -12.23
C LEU A 430 1.10 -8.17 -13.18
N ALA A 431 2.39 -8.46 -13.07
CA ALA A 431 3.39 -7.89 -13.98
C ALA A 431 3.18 -8.36 -15.42
N VAL A 432 2.87 -9.65 -15.62
CA VAL A 432 2.52 -10.18 -16.93
C VAL A 432 1.24 -9.53 -17.48
N LEU A 433 0.20 -9.40 -16.65
CA LEU A 433 -1.02 -8.69 -17.02
C LEU A 433 -0.73 -7.25 -17.44
N ASN A 434 0.10 -6.52 -16.67
CA ASN A 434 0.45 -5.14 -16.98
C ASN A 434 1.28 -5.03 -18.28
N LEU A 435 2.23 -5.94 -18.52
CA LEU A 435 3.02 -5.95 -19.76
C LEU A 435 2.16 -6.25 -20.98
N VAL A 436 1.36 -7.31 -20.92
CA VAL A 436 0.48 -7.71 -22.04
C VAL A 436 -0.61 -6.68 -22.25
N GLY A 437 -1.22 -6.17 -21.17
CA GLY A 437 -2.25 -5.14 -21.24
C GLY A 437 -1.70 -3.83 -21.81
N ALA A 438 -0.55 -3.35 -21.34
CA ALA A 438 0.07 -2.14 -21.86
C ALA A 438 0.49 -2.30 -23.35
N PHE A 439 0.99 -3.50 -23.72
CA PHE A 439 1.27 -3.80 -25.14
C PHE A 439 0.02 -3.72 -25.99
N ALA A 440 -1.13 -4.21 -25.52
CA ALA A 440 -2.38 -4.08 -26.26
C ALA A 440 -2.91 -2.64 -26.29
N ILE A 441 -2.80 -1.91 -25.18
CA ILE A 441 -3.27 -0.54 -25.02
C ILE A 441 -2.55 0.44 -25.97
N GLN A 442 -1.29 0.22 -26.31
CA GLN A 442 -0.55 1.12 -27.21
C GLN A 442 -1.16 1.28 -28.60
N PHE A 443 -2.01 0.34 -29.04
CA PHE A 443 -2.70 0.37 -30.31
C PHE A 443 -4.07 1.08 -30.26
N LEU A 444 -4.50 1.53 -29.09
CA LEU A 444 -5.74 2.28 -28.93
C LEU A 444 -5.54 3.76 -29.34
N PRO A 445 -6.64 4.46 -29.71
CA PRO A 445 -6.61 5.90 -29.86
C PRO A 445 -6.07 6.60 -28.60
N ALA A 446 -5.32 7.69 -28.78
CA ALA A 446 -4.65 8.39 -27.70
C ALA A 446 -5.60 8.82 -26.56
N GLU A 447 -6.83 9.19 -26.90
CA GLU A 447 -7.87 9.61 -25.95
C GLU A 447 -8.27 8.49 -24.98
N MET A 448 -8.12 7.22 -25.38
CA MET A 448 -8.52 6.05 -24.59
C MET A 448 -7.40 5.46 -23.75
N ILE A 449 -6.13 5.76 -24.04
CA ILE A 449 -4.96 5.10 -23.43
C ILE A 449 -4.98 5.23 -21.91
N ILE A 450 -5.18 6.42 -21.35
CA ILE A 450 -5.19 6.64 -19.90
C ILE A 450 -6.35 5.91 -19.22
N TYR A 451 -7.52 5.93 -19.81
CA TYR A 451 -8.68 5.20 -19.28
C TYR A 451 -8.47 3.69 -19.33
N ALA A 452 -7.88 3.19 -20.42
CA ALA A 452 -7.52 1.78 -20.55
C ALA A 452 -6.45 1.34 -19.53
N ILE A 453 -5.45 2.18 -19.24
CA ILE A 453 -4.46 1.92 -18.17
C ILE A 453 -5.15 1.92 -16.80
N ALA A 454 -6.06 2.85 -16.52
CA ALA A 454 -6.83 2.85 -15.28
C ALA A 454 -7.70 1.57 -15.17
N GLY A 455 -8.31 1.14 -16.29
CA GLY A 455 -9.01 -0.13 -16.40
C GLY A 455 -8.09 -1.34 -16.15
N LEU A 456 -6.89 -1.35 -16.73
CA LEU A 456 -5.88 -2.39 -16.53
C LEU A 456 -5.50 -2.53 -15.04
N TYR A 457 -5.28 -1.42 -14.35
CA TYR A 457 -5.02 -1.42 -12.90
C TYR A 457 -6.22 -1.95 -12.11
N SER A 458 -7.44 -1.59 -12.53
CA SER A 458 -8.68 -2.08 -11.92
C SER A 458 -8.84 -3.60 -12.09
N VAL A 459 -8.60 -4.13 -13.29
CA VAL A 459 -8.56 -5.58 -13.55
C VAL A 459 -7.47 -6.25 -12.73
N GLY A 460 -6.28 -5.64 -12.63
CA GLY A 460 -5.17 -6.12 -11.81
C GLY A 460 -5.55 -6.23 -10.32
N ASN A 461 -6.26 -5.24 -9.77
CA ASN A 461 -6.74 -5.28 -8.39
C ASN A 461 -7.70 -6.45 -8.14
N ILE A 462 -8.64 -6.69 -9.05
CA ILE A 462 -9.57 -7.83 -8.98
C ILE A 462 -8.78 -9.14 -9.05
N LEU A 463 -7.92 -9.28 -10.06
CA LEU A 463 -7.11 -10.49 -10.26
C LEU A 463 -6.21 -10.79 -9.07
N SER A 464 -5.62 -9.77 -8.44
CA SER A 464 -4.79 -9.92 -7.25
C SER A 464 -5.55 -10.54 -6.08
N VAL A 465 -6.81 -10.13 -5.88
CA VAL A 465 -7.69 -10.71 -4.84
C VAL A 465 -8.01 -12.17 -5.17
N LEU A 466 -8.33 -12.47 -6.43
CA LEU A 466 -8.66 -13.84 -6.86
C LEU A 466 -7.50 -14.81 -6.64
N ILE A 467 -6.30 -14.42 -7.11
CA ILE A 467 -5.10 -15.24 -6.98
C ILE A 467 -4.72 -15.38 -5.50
N SER A 468 -4.72 -14.29 -4.73
CA SER A 468 -4.40 -14.32 -3.30
C SER A 468 -5.40 -15.18 -2.51
N ALA A 469 -6.69 -15.09 -2.80
CA ALA A 469 -7.73 -15.91 -2.18
C ALA A 469 -7.56 -17.40 -2.52
N PHE A 470 -7.19 -17.72 -3.76
CA PHE A 470 -6.91 -19.08 -4.18
C PHE A 470 -5.76 -19.71 -3.37
N PHE A 471 -4.63 -19.01 -3.23
CA PHE A 471 -3.50 -19.51 -2.45
C PHE A 471 -3.83 -19.55 -0.94
N LEU A 472 -4.48 -18.52 -0.39
CA LEU A 472 -4.87 -18.50 1.02
C LEU A 472 -5.82 -19.64 1.36
N ARG A 473 -6.74 -19.97 0.45
CA ARG A 473 -7.64 -21.10 0.65
C ARG A 473 -6.90 -22.43 0.79
N ARG A 474 -5.81 -22.64 0.04
CA ARG A 474 -4.95 -23.83 0.16
C ARG A 474 -4.24 -23.88 1.52
N VAL A 475 -3.91 -22.72 2.09
CA VAL A 475 -3.18 -22.60 3.36
C VAL A 475 -4.12 -22.66 4.56
N LEU A 476 -5.28 -21.97 4.51
CA LEU A 476 -6.22 -21.83 5.62
C LEU A 476 -7.40 -22.82 5.55
N GLY A 477 -7.55 -23.57 4.46
CA GLY A 477 -8.67 -24.45 4.18
C GLY A 477 -9.89 -23.68 3.68
N HIS A 478 -10.53 -22.86 4.51
CA HIS A 478 -11.66 -21.99 4.14
C HIS A 478 -11.44 -20.57 4.69
N LEU A 479 -12.06 -19.55 4.10
CA LEU A 479 -11.79 -18.14 4.36
C LEU A 479 -12.92 -17.39 5.09
N ASP A 480 -13.85 -18.06 5.76
CA ASP A 480 -15.03 -17.43 6.39
C ASP A 480 -15.84 -16.56 5.41
N GLY A 481 -15.91 -17.01 4.15
CA GLY A 481 -16.39 -16.24 3.01
C GLY A 481 -17.84 -15.76 3.11
N PRO A 482 -18.82 -16.61 3.48
CA PRO A 482 -20.21 -16.17 3.57
C PRO A 482 -20.35 -14.96 4.51
N ARG A 483 -19.61 -14.95 5.62
CA ARG A 483 -19.65 -13.86 6.59
C ARG A 483 -19.01 -12.58 6.04
N ILE A 484 -17.86 -12.70 5.37
CA ILE A 484 -17.19 -11.57 4.73
C ILE A 484 -18.08 -10.98 3.62
N ILE A 485 -18.58 -11.81 2.70
CA ILE A 485 -19.42 -11.36 1.59
C ILE A 485 -20.69 -10.69 2.09
N ASN A 486 -21.36 -11.28 3.08
CA ASN A 486 -22.58 -10.71 3.63
C ASN A 486 -22.34 -9.33 4.26
N SER A 487 -21.21 -9.13 4.97
CA SER A 487 -20.81 -7.81 5.47
C SER A 487 -20.59 -6.81 4.32
N TYR A 488 -19.86 -7.21 3.27
CA TYR A 488 -19.64 -6.35 2.09
C TYR A 488 -20.94 -6.02 1.36
N ILE A 489 -21.89 -6.95 1.24
CA ILE A 489 -23.19 -6.71 0.61
C ILE A 489 -24.00 -5.70 1.43
N ARG A 490 -24.08 -5.85 2.76
CA ARG A 490 -24.78 -4.89 3.63
C ARG A 490 -24.16 -3.49 3.54
N MET A 491 -22.82 -3.39 3.56
CA MET A 491 -22.10 -2.15 3.39
C MET A 491 -22.30 -1.57 1.98
N GLY A 492 -22.41 -2.42 0.95
CA GLY A 492 -22.72 -2.02 -0.41
C GLY A 492 -24.12 -1.39 -0.52
N TYR A 493 -25.14 -1.97 0.09
CA TYR A 493 -26.48 -1.38 0.13
C TYR A 493 -26.49 -0.02 0.86
N ALA A 494 -25.80 0.07 2.01
CA ALA A 494 -25.63 1.35 2.70
C ALA A 494 -24.90 2.38 1.82
N GLY A 495 -23.91 1.91 1.06
CA GLY A 495 -23.18 2.72 0.09
C GLY A 495 -24.03 3.23 -1.06
N ILE A 496 -24.89 2.40 -1.63
CA ILE A 496 -25.85 2.83 -2.69
C ILE A 496 -26.77 3.90 -2.15
N GLY A 497 -27.35 3.73 -0.96
CA GLY A 497 -28.16 4.77 -0.32
C GLY A 497 -27.38 6.08 -0.09
N SER A 498 -26.13 5.98 0.34
CA SER A 498 -25.23 7.13 0.47
C SER A 498 -24.92 7.78 -0.89
N ALA A 499 -24.74 6.99 -1.95
CA ALA A 499 -24.53 7.50 -3.30
C ALA A 499 -25.74 8.29 -3.83
N LEU A 500 -26.95 7.79 -3.57
CA LEU A 500 -28.18 8.47 -3.94
C LEU A 500 -28.33 9.83 -3.22
N THR A 501 -28.04 9.88 -1.91
CA THR A 501 -28.07 11.16 -1.17
C THR A 501 -27.03 12.14 -1.70
N GLY A 502 -25.80 11.67 -1.97
CA GLY A 502 -24.75 12.48 -2.59
C GLY A 502 -25.13 12.97 -4.00
N GLY A 503 -25.72 12.08 -4.80
CA GLY A 503 -26.22 12.40 -6.13
C GLY A 503 -27.30 13.48 -6.13
N VAL A 504 -28.24 13.44 -5.16
CA VAL A 504 -29.25 14.48 -4.98
C VAL A 504 -28.61 15.82 -4.60
N VAL A 505 -27.66 15.82 -3.66
CA VAL A 505 -26.92 17.05 -3.30
C VAL A 505 -26.20 17.62 -4.49
N LEU A 506 -25.47 16.79 -5.26
CA LEU A 506 -24.76 17.24 -6.46
C LEU A 506 -25.72 17.72 -7.57
N TRP A 507 -26.90 17.13 -7.70
CA TRP A 507 -27.95 17.59 -8.60
C TRP A 507 -28.43 19.00 -8.22
N LEU A 508 -28.60 19.28 -6.94
CA LEU A 508 -28.94 20.62 -6.44
C LEU A 508 -27.83 21.65 -6.75
N PHE A 509 -26.55 21.23 -6.73
CA PHE A 509 -25.41 22.06 -7.12
C PHE A 509 -25.20 22.12 -8.65
N GLY A 510 -26.11 21.54 -9.45
CA GLY A 510 -26.06 21.61 -10.90
C GLY A 510 -24.99 20.73 -11.56
N ALA A 511 -24.54 19.66 -10.92
CA ALA A 511 -23.48 18.80 -11.45
C ALA A 511 -23.78 18.21 -12.83
N TYR A 512 -25.06 18.04 -13.16
CA TYR A 512 -25.54 17.44 -14.42
C TYR A 512 -25.93 18.47 -15.47
N ARG A 513 -25.61 19.76 -15.25
CA ARG A 513 -25.83 20.87 -16.20
C ARG A 513 -24.48 21.48 -16.53
N ALA A 514 -24.25 21.76 -17.82
CA ALA A 514 -22.98 22.35 -18.27
C ALA A 514 -22.68 23.73 -17.65
N ASP A 515 -23.75 24.51 -17.36
CA ASP A 515 -23.73 25.84 -16.72
C ASP A 515 -24.03 25.78 -15.21
N GLY A 516 -24.00 24.59 -14.61
CA GLY A 516 -24.30 24.41 -13.19
C GLY A 516 -23.28 25.07 -12.26
N PHE A 517 -23.72 25.42 -11.06
CA PHE A 517 -22.89 26.08 -10.03
C PHE A 517 -21.57 25.36 -9.80
N LEU A 518 -21.56 24.01 -9.77
CA LEU A 518 -20.37 23.21 -9.55
C LEU A 518 -19.26 23.51 -10.58
N TRP A 519 -19.61 23.81 -11.82
CA TRP A 519 -18.67 24.03 -12.93
C TRP A 519 -18.18 25.46 -13.08
N HIS A 520 -18.67 26.42 -12.25
CA HIS A 520 -18.29 27.82 -12.37
C HIS A 520 -16.82 28.06 -11.97
N ASN A 521 -16.37 27.46 -10.88
CA ASN A 521 -14.99 27.63 -10.39
C ASN A 521 -14.60 26.57 -9.34
N GLN A 522 -13.33 26.54 -8.98
CA GLN A 522 -12.79 25.62 -7.98
C GLN A 522 -13.41 25.76 -6.58
N ALA A 523 -13.81 26.99 -6.18
CA ALA A 523 -14.43 27.23 -4.88
C ALA A 523 -15.85 26.62 -4.83
N ALA A 524 -16.61 26.73 -5.91
CA ALA A 524 -17.93 26.08 -6.05
C ALA A 524 -17.81 24.55 -5.99
N ALA A 525 -16.81 23.99 -6.66
CA ALA A 525 -16.53 22.57 -6.60
C ALA A 525 -16.13 22.11 -5.18
N LEU A 526 -15.27 22.86 -4.50
CA LEU A 526 -14.88 22.58 -3.12
C LEU A 526 -16.08 22.67 -2.16
N LEU A 527 -16.92 23.70 -2.30
CA LEU A 527 -18.15 23.82 -1.51
C LEU A 527 -19.09 22.62 -1.73
N SER A 528 -19.23 22.18 -2.99
CA SER A 528 -20.03 21.01 -3.31
C SER A 528 -19.49 19.74 -2.63
N ILE A 529 -18.16 19.56 -2.58
CA ILE A 529 -17.52 18.46 -1.84
C ILE A 529 -17.77 18.59 -0.33
N CYS A 530 -17.58 19.80 0.24
CA CYS A 530 -17.75 20.06 1.67
C CYS A 530 -19.18 19.85 2.16
N VAL A 531 -20.17 19.99 1.30
CA VAL A 531 -21.58 19.71 1.62
C VAL A 531 -21.93 18.24 1.33
N ALA A 532 -21.60 17.74 0.16
CA ALA A 532 -22.01 16.39 -0.24
C ALA A 532 -21.31 15.29 0.58
N ALA A 533 -20.01 15.41 0.87
CA ALA A 533 -19.28 14.37 1.58
C ALA A 533 -19.79 14.11 3.02
N PRO A 534 -20.05 15.13 3.86
CA PRO A 534 -20.65 14.91 5.18
C PRO A 534 -22.08 14.35 5.12
N VAL A 535 -22.90 14.79 4.15
CA VAL A 535 -24.27 14.26 3.97
C VAL A 535 -24.20 12.78 3.58
N MET A 536 -23.33 12.42 2.65
CA MET A 536 -23.07 11.02 2.26
C MET A 536 -22.60 10.19 3.46
N LEU A 537 -21.67 10.71 4.26
CA LEU A 537 -21.16 10.02 5.45
C LEU A 537 -22.26 9.80 6.48
N ALA A 538 -23.08 10.82 6.75
CA ALA A 538 -24.19 10.72 7.68
C ALA A 538 -25.23 9.67 7.21
N ALA A 539 -25.61 9.70 5.94
CA ALA A 539 -26.51 8.71 5.33
C ALA A 539 -25.93 7.29 5.40
N TYR A 540 -24.64 7.14 5.09
CA TYR A 540 -23.94 5.85 5.17
C TYR A 540 -23.96 5.28 6.58
N VAL A 541 -23.55 6.07 7.59
CA VAL A 541 -23.51 5.64 8.99
C VAL A 541 -24.92 5.28 9.49
N LEU A 542 -25.95 6.06 9.11
CA LEU A 542 -27.34 5.78 9.44
C LEU A 542 -27.78 4.42 8.85
N LEU A 543 -27.52 4.20 7.55
CA LEU A 543 -27.87 2.95 6.88
C LEU A 543 -27.10 1.74 7.41
N LEU A 544 -25.82 1.90 7.78
CA LEU A 544 -25.08 0.84 8.46
C LEU A 544 -25.74 0.41 9.78
N ARG A 545 -26.30 1.37 10.54
CA ARG A 545 -27.07 1.07 11.75
C ARG A 545 -28.37 0.33 11.44
N VAL A 546 -29.10 0.76 10.41
CA VAL A 546 -30.34 0.11 9.95
C VAL A 546 -30.07 -1.32 9.51
N PHE A 547 -28.97 -1.57 8.77
CA PHE A 547 -28.59 -2.91 8.32
C PHE A 547 -27.86 -3.73 9.37
N HIS A 548 -27.77 -3.25 10.62
CA HIS A 548 -27.15 -3.94 11.77
C HIS A 548 -25.72 -4.41 11.46
N VAL A 549 -24.89 -3.52 10.91
CA VAL A 549 -23.46 -3.79 10.64
C VAL A 549 -22.69 -3.65 11.95
N GLU A 550 -22.32 -4.78 12.56
CA GLU A 550 -21.64 -4.84 13.87
C GLU A 550 -20.24 -4.20 13.83
N GLU A 551 -19.55 -4.29 12.70
CA GLU A 551 -18.21 -3.76 12.48
C GLU A 551 -18.12 -2.23 12.68
N LEU A 552 -19.23 -1.51 12.49
CA LEU A 552 -19.30 -0.07 12.79
C LEU A 552 -19.07 0.19 14.29
N ARG A 553 -19.64 -0.64 15.17
CA ARG A 553 -19.46 -0.52 16.62
C ARG A 553 -18.00 -0.76 17.01
N ASP A 554 -17.36 -1.77 16.42
CA ASP A 554 -15.95 -2.10 16.67
C ASP A 554 -15.00 -0.98 16.22
N LEU A 555 -15.31 -0.30 15.12
CA LEU A 555 -14.56 0.86 14.63
C LEU A 555 -14.74 2.10 15.53
N LEU A 556 -15.96 2.36 16.00
CA LEU A 556 -16.30 3.55 16.79
C LEU A 556 -15.95 3.40 18.27
N ARG A 557 -15.92 2.18 18.81
CA ARG A 557 -15.68 1.92 20.24
C ARG A 557 -14.41 2.58 20.79
N PRO A 558 -13.23 2.50 20.16
CA PRO A 558 -12.04 3.16 20.67
C PRO A 558 -12.11 4.69 20.57
N LEU A 559 -12.89 5.23 19.63
CA LEU A 559 -13.10 6.68 19.49
C LEU A 559 -14.06 7.18 20.56
N LEU A 560 -15.18 6.50 20.76
CA LEU A 560 -16.18 6.86 21.78
C LEU A 560 -15.64 6.71 23.21
N ALA A 561 -14.78 5.72 23.47
CA ALA A 561 -14.14 5.54 24.77
C ALA A 561 -13.25 6.70 25.20
N ARG A 562 -12.78 7.53 24.25
CA ARG A 562 -12.02 8.75 24.55
C ARG A 562 -12.91 9.93 24.96
N PHE A 563 -14.17 9.95 24.54
CA PHE A 563 -15.14 11.02 24.82
C PHE A 563 -16.03 10.71 26.02
N ILE A 564 -16.27 9.42 26.30
CA ILE A 564 -17.02 8.99 27.47
C ILE A 564 -16.02 8.70 28.59
N ARG A 565 -15.63 9.73 29.32
CA ARG A 565 -15.03 9.54 30.64
C ARG A 565 -16.11 8.88 31.51
N PRO A 566 -15.83 7.73 32.17
CA PRO A 566 -16.74 7.29 33.21
C PRO A 566 -16.75 8.38 34.31
N THR A 567 -17.86 9.04 34.47
CA THR A 567 -18.16 9.77 35.71
C THR A 567 -18.03 8.76 36.83
N SER A 568 -17.01 8.88 37.64
CA SER A 568 -16.84 8.16 38.89
C SER A 568 -17.97 8.60 39.83
N GLY A 569 -19.12 7.93 39.69
CA GLY A 569 -20.18 7.93 40.68
C GLY A 569 -19.80 6.96 41.79
N GLU A 570 -19.58 7.48 42.94
CA GLU A 570 -19.51 6.77 44.22
C GLU A 570 -20.63 5.73 44.30
N SER A 571 -20.24 4.48 44.44
CA SER A 571 -21.11 3.44 44.97
C SER A 571 -20.40 2.80 46.15
N THR A 572 -20.60 3.39 47.29
CA THR A 572 -20.46 2.76 48.59
C THR A 572 -21.42 1.58 48.61
N THR A 573 -20.89 0.37 48.46
CA THR A 573 -21.64 -0.85 48.83
C THR A 573 -20.76 -1.63 49.80
N THR A 574 -21.19 -1.61 51.04
CA THR A 574 -20.77 -2.39 52.18
C THR A 574 -20.65 -3.88 51.84
N ALA A 575 -19.45 -4.43 52.02
CA ALA A 575 -19.21 -5.86 51.95
C ALA A 575 -19.50 -6.52 53.32
N PRO A 576 -20.16 -7.69 53.37
CA PRO A 576 -20.25 -8.48 54.61
C PRO A 576 -18.94 -9.24 54.86
N ALA A 577 -18.57 -9.30 56.12
CA ALA A 577 -17.37 -9.95 56.69
C ALA A 577 -17.33 -11.45 56.40
N ALA A 578 -16.13 -11.97 56.13
CA ALA A 578 -15.81 -13.39 56.12
C ALA A 578 -15.12 -13.80 57.42
N PRO A 579 -15.36 -15.05 57.90
CA PRO A 579 -14.68 -15.53 59.12
C PRO A 579 -13.31 -16.14 58.81
N SER A 580 -12.44 -15.96 59.78
CA SER A 580 -11.07 -16.40 59.94
C SER A 580 -10.91 -17.90 60.22
N SER A 581 -9.75 -18.47 59.80
CA SER A 581 -8.81 -19.31 60.61
C SER A 581 -7.96 -20.25 59.71
N VAL A 582 -6.65 -20.07 59.66
CA VAL A 582 -5.51 -20.80 60.32
C VAL A 582 -5.20 -22.21 59.77
N PRO A 583 -3.94 -22.75 59.79
CA PRO A 583 -2.59 -22.20 59.90
C PRO A 583 -1.51 -22.70 58.90
N THR A 584 -0.36 -22.12 59.06
CA THR A 584 0.99 -22.27 58.55
C THR A 584 1.68 -23.66 58.64
N ALA A 585 2.54 -23.96 57.65
CA ALA A 585 3.85 -24.66 57.83
C ALA A 585 4.82 -24.33 56.69
N PRO A 586 6.14 -24.47 56.81
CA PRO A 586 7.14 -23.55 56.27
C PRO A 586 7.78 -24.01 54.96
N ALA A 587 8.35 -23.01 54.27
CA ALA A 587 9.00 -23.13 52.99
C ALA A 587 10.50 -23.41 53.09
N GLU A 588 10.98 -24.26 52.23
CA GLU A 588 12.38 -24.43 51.91
C GLU A 588 12.78 -23.60 50.69
N HIS A 589 13.92 -22.97 50.79
CA HIS A 589 14.57 -22.14 49.77
C HIS A 589 15.14 -22.98 48.63
N VAL A 590 14.73 -22.66 47.37
CA VAL A 590 15.57 -22.91 46.20
C VAL A 590 15.65 -21.64 45.38
N ARG A 591 16.81 -20.99 45.42
CA ARG A 591 17.23 -19.96 44.48
C ARG A 591 17.36 -20.58 43.08
N ARG A 592 16.64 -20.04 42.11
CA ARG A 592 17.02 -20.09 40.69
C ARG A 592 16.87 -18.71 40.11
N ASP A 593 17.99 -18.16 39.67
CA ASP A 593 18.11 -16.96 38.86
C ASP A 593 17.43 -17.19 37.52
N ALA A 594 16.31 -16.50 37.30
CA ALA A 594 15.70 -16.39 35.99
C ALA A 594 15.91 -14.96 35.47
N ALA A 595 16.82 -14.83 34.53
CA ALA A 595 17.01 -13.61 33.75
C ALA A 595 15.70 -13.19 33.10
N ARG A 596 15.31 -11.94 33.35
CA ARG A 596 14.19 -11.27 32.69
C ARG A 596 14.57 -11.00 31.21
N GLU A 597 13.97 -11.70 30.29
CA GLU A 597 13.89 -11.29 28.90
C GLU A 597 12.72 -10.32 28.75
N GLU A 598 13.02 -9.03 28.65
CA GLU A 598 12.08 -8.01 28.24
C GLU A 598 11.93 -8.07 26.71
N LEU A 599 10.73 -8.39 26.24
CA LEU A 599 10.34 -8.30 24.83
C LEU A 599 10.29 -6.82 24.41
N PRO A 600 11.06 -6.38 23.39
CA PRO A 600 10.95 -5.03 22.88
C PRO A 600 9.71 -4.92 21.98
N THR A 601 8.73 -4.15 22.43
CA THR A 601 7.63 -3.64 21.59
C THR A 601 8.17 -2.53 20.68
N GLY A 602 8.71 -2.92 19.54
CA GLY A 602 9.17 -2.01 18.49
C GLY A 602 8.45 -2.29 17.18
N ALA A 603 7.25 -1.73 16.99
CA ALA A 603 6.67 -1.64 15.66
C ALA A 603 7.56 -0.70 14.82
N VAL A 604 8.23 -1.23 13.82
CA VAL A 604 8.99 -0.44 12.84
C VAL A 604 7.97 0.29 11.95
N PRO A 605 7.88 1.63 11.98
CA PRO A 605 7.00 2.34 11.08
C PRO A 605 7.55 2.23 9.66
N ALA A 606 6.71 1.75 8.74
CA ALA A 606 7.00 1.75 7.33
C ALA A 606 7.26 3.18 6.84
N VAL A 607 8.42 3.42 6.26
CA VAL A 607 8.73 4.69 5.58
C VAL A 607 7.80 4.79 4.36
N SER A 608 6.75 5.60 4.49
CA SER A 608 5.85 5.94 3.40
C SER A 608 6.48 7.06 2.61
N MET A 609 7.06 6.77 1.46
CA MET A 609 7.31 7.76 0.43
C MET A 609 6.13 7.72 -0.54
N ASP A 610 5.25 8.73 -0.45
CA ASP A 610 4.13 8.92 -1.34
C ASP A 610 4.60 9.34 -2.74
N THR A 611 4.74 8.37 -3.61
CA THR A 611 4.60 8.56 -5.03
C THR A 611 3.66 7.46 -5.50
N GLY A 612 2.40 7.86 -5.74
CA GLY A 612 1.36 6.92 -6.11
C GLY A 612 1.65 6.27 -7.44
N LEU A 613 1.79 4.98 -7.46
CA LEU A 613 1.52 4.11 -8.61
C LEU A 613 2.13 2.72 -8.36
N LEU A 614 1.57 1.94 -7.51
CA LEU A 614 1.61 0.48 -7.32
C LEU A 614 1.54 0.11 -5.85
N PRO A 615 0.92 -0.99 -5.46
CA PRO A 615 0.88 -1.41 -4.06
C PRO A 615 2.30 -1.66 -3.56
N ARG A 616 2.78 -0.77 -2.69
CA ARG A 616 4.06 -0.93 -2.02
C ARG A 616 3.97 -2.12 -1.09
N ILE A 617 4.78 -3.13 -1.36
CA ILE A 617 5.09 -4.18 -0.40
C ILE A 617 6.04 -3.58 0.63
N SER A 618 5.50 -2.90 1.63
CA SER A 618 6.24 -2.57 2.84
C SER A 618 6.16 -3.77 3.79
N GLY A 619 6.88 -4.84 3.45
CA GLY A 619 7.18 -5.91 4.39
C GLY A 619 8.29 -5.46 5.30
N GLY A 620 7.96 -4.94 6.49
CA GLY A 620 8.90 -4.90 7.60
C GLY A 620 9.10 -6.34 8.06
N PHE A 621 10.26 -6.91 7.78
CA PHE A 621 10.69 -8.16 8.42
C PHE A 621 11.10 -7.84 9.85
N ASP A 622 10.33 -8.29 10.82
CA ASP A 622 10.79 -8.41 12.19
C ASP A 622 11.84 -9.52 12.26
N SER A 623 13.08 -9.16 12.57
CA SER A 623 14.27 -10.02 12.56
C SER A 623 14.44 -10.88 13.81
N GLU A 624 13.39 -11.24 14.54
CA GLU A 624 13.53 -11.97 15.81
C GLU A 624 13.30 -13.49 15.76
N SER A 625 13.18 -14.15 14.60
CA SER A 625 12.93 -15.59 14.57
C SER A 625 13.95 -16.44 13.81
N PHE A 626 15.20 -16.02 13.69
CA PHE A 626 16.25 -16.93 13.20
C PHE A 626 17.17 -17.39 14.34
N ARG A 627 16.70 -18.35 15.13
CA ARG A 627 17.58 -19.28 15.83
C ARG A 627 17.90 -20.46 14.93
N ALA A 628 19.19 -20.73 14.83
CA ALA A 628 19.79 -21.78 14.03
C ALA A 628 19.18 -23.16 14.30
N ALA A 629 18.89 -23.90 13.21
CA ALA A 629 18.70 -25.34 13.24
C ALA A 629 20.02 -26.02 13.55
N PRO A 630 20.05 -27.09 14.37
CA PRO A 630 21.25 -27.86 14.62
C PRO A 630 21.64 -28.71 13.40
N SER A 631 22.94 -28.83 13.19
CA SER A 631 23.58 -29.66 12.19
C SER A 631 23.22 -31.14 12.37
N ALA A 632 22.86 -31.78 11.28
CA ALA A 632 22.68 -33.21 11.21
C ALA A 632 24.08 -33.89 11.10
N GLU A 633 24.47 -34.59 12.17
CA GLU A 633 25.39 -35.71 12.16
C GLU A 633 24.97 -36.62 13.32
N ASP A 634 24.94 -37.94 13.02
CA ASP A 634 24.58 -39.08 13.85
C ASP A 634 23.13 -39.59 13.80
N VAL A 635 22.87 -40.50 12.85
CA VAL A 635 21.95 -41.62 13.05
C VAL A 635 22.52 -42.88 12.36
N GLY A 636 22.98 -43.78 13.19
CA GLY A 636 23.22 -45.16 12.84
C GLY A 636 21.98 -46.03 13.09
N GLU A 637 21.72 -46.88 12.15
CA GLU A 637 21.15 -48.23 12.18
C GLU A 637 20.06 -48.69 13.19
N GLY A 638 19.00 -49.30 12.66
CA GLY A 638 18.08 -50.16 13.43
C GLY A 638 16.86 -50.63 12.66
N LEU A 639 17.01 -51.80 11.97
CA LEU A 639 15.99 -52.65 11.36
C LEU A 639 14.79 -53.00 12.29
N SER A 640 13.56 -53.10 11.74
CA SER A 640 12.80 -54.36 11.57
C SER A 640 11.29 -54.10 11.28
N ARG A 641 10.81 -54.78 10.26
CA ARG A 641 9.41 -55.15 9.94
C ARG A 641 9.02 -56.38 10.80
N PRO A 642 7.80 -57.02 10.75
CA PRO A 642 6.60 -56.80 9.92
C PRO A 642 5.22 -57.17 10.58
N VAL A 643 4.16 -57.11 9.72
CA VAL A 643 2.99 -58.05 9.59
C VAL A 643 1.70 -57.77 10.38
N GLY A 644 0.59 -57.53 9.67
CA GLY A 644 -0.57 -58.44 9.66
C GLY A 644 -1.97 -57.79 9.67
N GLY A 645 -2.72 -58.00 8.61
CA GLY A 645 -4.07 -58.50 8.48
C GLY A 645 -5.23 -57.56 8.97
N GLY A 646 -6.30 -57.31 8.25
CA GLY A 646 -7.14 -58.06 7.39
C GLY A 646 -8.61 -57.63 7.57
N HIS A 647 -9.42 -57.74 6.52
CA HIS A 647 -10.88 -57.74 6.38
C HIS A 647 -11.61 -56.38 6.26
N SER A 648 -12.08 -55.99 5.10
CA SER A 648 -13.28 -56.37 4.31
C SER A 648 -14.60 -56.08 4.97
N SER A 649 -15.38 -55.16 4.38
CA SER A 649 -16.78 -55.39 3.99
C SER A 649 -17.37 -54.17 3.29
N THR A 650 -17.77 -54.36 2.03
CA THR A 650 -18.78 -53.58 1.31
C THR A 650 -20.20 -54.02 1.75
N PRO A 651 -21.25 -53.24 1.58
CA PRO A 651 -22.26 -53.52 0.56
C PRO A 651 -22.81 -52.26 -0.17
N HIS A 652 -22.96 -52.36 -1.42
CA HIS A 652 -24.08 -52.47 -2.35
C HIS A 652 -25.27 -51.50 -2.24
N TYR A 653 -25.46 -50.82 -3.41
CA TYR A 653 -26.68 -50.57 -4.24
C TYR A 653 -27.83 -49.72 -3.73
N GLY A 654 -28.22 -48.80 -4.63
CA GLY A 654 -29.52 -48.18 -4.75
C GLY A 654 -29.53 -47.09 -5.85
N ASP A 655 -29.85 -47.52 -7.08
CA ASP A 655 -30.28 -46.64 -8.18
C ASP A 655 -31.53 -45.92 -7.81
N GLU A 656 -31.66 -44.66 -8.21
CA GLU A 656 -32.91 -44.13 -8.78
C GLU A 656 -32.64 -42.82 -9.58
N ASP A 657 -32.94 -42.93 -10.87
CA ASP A 657 -33.12 -41.85 -11.83
C ASP A 657 -34.18 -40.86 -11.35
N THR A 658 -33.88 -39.57 -11.40
CA THR A 658 -34.89 -38.56 -11.73
C THR A 658 -34.24 -37.40 -12.44
N ALA A 659 -34.50 -37.30 -13.74
CA ALA A 659 -34.26 -36.15 -14.57
C ALA A 659 -35.08 -34.97 -14.09
N VAL A 660 -34.42 -33.83 -13.76
CA VAL A 660 -35.06 -32.54 -13.69
C VAL A 660 -34.26 -31.56 -14.58
N ARG A 661 -34.89 -31.19 -15.66
CA ARG A 661 -34.58 -29.97 -16.43
C ARG A 661 -34.63 -28.79 -15.48
N ALA A 662 -33.57 -28.04 -15.33
CA ALA A 662 -33.57 -26.69 -14.79
C ALA A 662 -32.73 -25.80 -15.71
N ASP A 663 -33.43 -25.10 -16.55
CA ASP A 663 -33.05 -23.85 -17.17
C ASP A 663 -32.73 -22.84 -16.06
N GLY A 664 -31.54 -22.28 -16.04
CA GLY A 664 -31.15 -21.34 -15.00
C GLY A 664 -29.81 -20.68 -15.32
N ARG A 665 -29.86 -19.53 -15.99
CA ARG A 665 -28.73 -18.61 -16.08
C ARG A 665 -28.23 -18.28 -14.67
N ARG A 666 -27.29 -19.07 -14.17
CA ARG A 666 -26.54 -18.71 -12.96
C ARG A 666 -25.70 -17.47 -13.25
N SER A 667 -25.89 -16.42 -12.48
CA SER A 667 -25.08 -15.20 -12.62
C SER A 667 -23.62 -15.55 -12.38
N LEU A 668 -22.70 -14.88 -13.11
CA LEU A 668 -21.25 -15.05 -12.93
C LEU A 668 -20.83 -14.91 -11.45
N LEU A 669 -21.53 -14.06 -10.69
CA LEU A 669 -21.32 -13.88 -9.24
C LEU A 669 -21.66 -15.13 -8.42
N THR A 670 -22.68 -15.90 -8.81
CA THR A 670 -23.07 -17.14 -8.10
C THR A 670 -22.05 -18.25 -8.38
N VAL A 671 -21.64 -18.38 -9.65
CA VAL A 671 -20.60 -19.35 -10.04
C VAL A 671 -19.28 -19.02 -9.35
N PHE A 672 -18.91 -17.73 -9.28
CA PHE A 672 -17.71 -17.26 -8.60
C PHE A 672 -17.77 -17.49 -7.09
N ARG A 673 -18.90 -17.22 -6.45
CA ARG A 673 -19.11 -17.50 -5.04
C ARG A 673 -18.94 -18.99 -4.74
N ASP A 674 -19.61 -19.86 -5.49
CA ASP A 674 -19.59 -21.31 -5.28
C ASP A 674 -18.20 -21.88 -5.55
N TRP A 675 -17.48 -21.36 -6.55
CA TRP A 675 -16.10 -21.72 -6.83
C TRP A 675 -15.13 -21.29 -5.72
N LEU A 676 -15.26 -20.06 -5.21
CA LEU A 676 -14.34 -19.49 -4.21
C LEU A 676 -14.51 -20.15 -2.82
N TRP A 677 -15.71 -20.64 -2.52
CA TRP A 677 -16.09 -21.07 -1.18
C TRP A 677 -16.47 -22.56 -1.06
N ALA A 678 -16.44 -23.34 -2.12
CA ALA A 678 -16.63 -24.79 -2.08
C ALA A 678 -15.51 -25.50 -1.27
N PRO A 679 -15.75 -26.58 -0.54
CA PRO A 679 -14.70 -27.31 0.17
C PRO A 679 -13.66 -27.90 -0.80
N PRO A 680 -12.38 -28.12 -0.36
CA PRO A 680 -11.30 -28.57 -1.25
C PRO A 680 -11.54 -29.92 -1.96
N SER A 681 -12.44 -30.74 -1.42
CA SER A 681 -12.86 -32.03 -1.99
C SER A 681 -13.74 -31.90 -3.24
N GLU A 682 -14.35 -30.74 -3.48
CA GLU A 682 -15.30 -30.54 -4.59
C GLU A 682 -14.68 -29.79 -5.79
N LEU A 683 -13.39 -29.49 -5.76
CA LEU A 683 -12.69 -28.88 -6.89
C LEU A 683 -12.34 -29.94 -7.92
N PRO A 684 -12.67 -29.79 -9.23
CA PRO A 684 -12.26 -30.72 -10.27
C PRO A 684 -10.74 -30.85 -10.27
N GLN A 685 -10.24 -32.07 -10.18
CA GLN A 685 -8.83 -32.38 -10.35
C GLN A 685 -8.46 -32.14 -11.81
N LEU A 686 -7.87 -31.00 -12.12
CA LEU A 686 -7.26 -30.73 -13.42
C LEU A 686 -5.96 -31.53 -13.54
N GLY A 687 -6.04 -32.66 -14.31
CA GLY A 687 -4.96 -33.09 -15.15
C GLY A 687 -3.86 -33.94 -14.53
N ARG A 688 -4.04 -35.24 -14.52
CA ARG A 688 -3.02 -36.18 -14.94
C ARG A 688 -3.64 -37.08 -16.01
N HIS A 689 -3.59 -36.68 -17.25
CA HIS A 689 -3.72 -37.58 -18.38
C HIS A 689 -2.32 -37.89 -18.91
N THR A 690 -1.80 -39.02 -18.51
CA THR A 690 -0.75 -39.76 -19.20
C THR A 690 -1.26 -40.15 -20.59
N TYR A 691 -0.58 -39.65 -21.59
CA TYR A 691 -0.75 -40.06 -22.98
C TYR A 691 -0.30 -41.55 -23.13
N GLN A 692 -1.26 -42.46 -23.31
CA GLN A 692 -1.01 -43.75 -23.95
C GLN A 692 -1.59 -43.70 -25.36
N GLY A 693 -0.71 -43.81 -26.33
CA GLY A 693 -1.05 -43.81 -27.72
C GLY A 693 -1.90 -45.01 -28.13
N ARG A 694 -2.89 -44.76 -29.01
CA ARG A 694 -3.40 -45.74 -29.96
C ARG A 694 -3.58 -45.06 -31.31
N SER A 695 -2.92 -45.63 -32.25
CA SER A 695 -2.98 -45.43 -33.70
C SER A 695 -4.38 -45.73 -34.26
N GLY A 696 -4.84 -44.95 -35.23
CA GLY A 696 -5.81 -45.41 -36.21
C GLY A 696 -6.96 -44.48 -36.49
N GLU A 697 -6.99 -44.03 -37.74
CA GLU A 697 -8.14 -43.60 -38.52
C GLU A 697 -8.52 -42.08 -38.53
N ASN A 698 -8.19 -41.53 -39.70
CA ASN A 698 -8.77 -40.31 -40.28
C ASN A 698 -10.27 -40.49 -40.55
N PRO A 699 -11.08 -39.44 -40.47
CA PRO A 699 -11.86 -39.08 -41.65
C PRO A 699 -11.93 -37.55 -41.92
N HIS A 700 -11.73 -37.26 -43.19
CA HIS A 700 -12.35 -36.25 -44.09
C HIS A 700 -12.87 -34.91 -43.55
N PHE A 701 -12.17 -33.88 -43.98
CA PHE A 701 -12.73 -32.54 -44.18
C PHE A 701 -13.64 -32.49 -45.43
N PRO A 702 -14.70 -31.75 -45.43
CA PRO A 702 -15.22 -31.07 -46.65
C PRO A 702 -14.87 -29.58 -46.61
N SER A 703 -14.16 -29.20 -47.66
CA SER A 703 -14.12 -27.83 -48.20
C SER A 703 -15.54 -27.41 -48.61
N ASP A 704 -15.92 -26.20 -48.24
CA ASP A 704 -16.63 -25.22 -49.06
C ASP A 704 -17.27 -24.15 -48.17
N LEU A 705 -16.89 -22.96 -48.44
CA LEU A 705 -17.62 -21.69 -48.71
C LEU A 705 -16.88 -20.47 -48.14
N ARG A 706 -16.29 -19.81 -49.09
CA ARG A 706 -16.19 -18.35 -49.39
C ARG A 706 -16.33 -17.37 -48.23
#